data_58e07d9b997a3712b7d3fdf19e54f265
#
_entry.id   58e07d9b997a3712b7d3fdf19e54f265
#
_cell.length_a   1.000
_cell.length_b   1.000
_cell.length_c   1.000
_cell.angle_alpha   90.00
_cell.angle_beta   90.00
_cell.angle_gamma   90.00
#
_symmetry.space_group_name_H-M   'P 1'
#
loop_
_entity.id
_entity.type
_entity.pdbx_description
1 polymer ?
#
loop_
_entity_poly.entity_id
_entity_poly.type
_entity_poly.pdbx_seq_one_letter_code
_entity_poly.pdbx_strand_id
1 'polypeptide(L)'
;MHLRFLVRLLALLVLAAVPLAPAAAKPAPVWAFEKSDLAPDPAFRFGRLPNGMRYVIRHNASPKATAEVRLQIDTGSLDERDSERGFAHFVEHMAFNGSTHVPEGEMVKLLERAGLAFGADTNAQTSFEHTLYMLSLPRNEPALLDTALMLMRETASELTFAPEAVERERGVVLSELRDGQGYALENNKDQLAFLYPAAHFRDRLPIGTAESLKAATSAALKAFWAREYVPAKTTLIVVGDFDADAVEAAIRARFADWPARKPARRPGQGRVLFDQQGAARIHLDPALSERVTVSRHGRWRREPDTAESRRVGLLRQLGYGVINRRMQRLSRLAQPPFRGAGVGTSEVFHIGRTTNLVVDTADKGWRDGLFAAAQVYREALAKGFSEAEVAEQIAGVRTGLENAAAAADTRSNDALVGAVIQLLRDEKVPTTPASALERFNRHAASLTPAAVLAALRADALPLRNPLIRFQGRTAPAKDAKAGAQALRATWNEALRAPLRLKVSAPSGTFAYTDFGAPGTIASDVTRADLGLRQIRFANGVRLNLKRTDLEADRVLVRIYLDGGELLDTKANPTATEMTSMLPTGGLGKHSLDDLQTLLAGRSVSSSISSSGDAFTLGAGTTRRDLELQLQLLAALITDPGWRTEADELYHQTMTNFFARLTATPSSALSNTLPSVISGGDPRFTVQPPETYQALTMARLKADIGDRLARGAIELTLVGDFDPDAAVAMAARTFGALPAREAEFRPYEAERQRSFTPKRGLTVIRHKGEANQAIVRYVWPTTDDSDPVTAMGLELLQEVAGIEVLDVVREALGKAYSPATSSSLSRVWRGWGTFTVNASVDVADVAATRTAIETTIAGLAAAPVDSDILARARAPMRERIDNLLKTNAGWLALTERAASQPERLERYFKARQRLDALTAADLQALARRYLAPDQAVVALVLPEGAPAPDK
;
A
#
# COMPACT_ATOMS: atom_id res chain seq x y z
N MET A 1 -77.66 32.56 33.54
CA MET A 1 -76.33 32.80 33.04
C MET A 1 -75.35 31.57 33.18
N HIS A 2 -75.70 30.61 34.00
CA HIS A 2 -74.82 29.42 34.28
C HIS A 2 -74.93 28.24 33.28
N LEU A 3 -76.00 28.13 32.53
CA LEU A 3 -76.20 26.98 31.61
C LEU A 3 -75.45 27.12 30.31
N ARG A 4 -75.12 28.34 29.84
CA ARG A 4 -74.34 28.58 28.60
C ARG A 4 -72.84 28.44 28.86
N PHE A 5 -72.33 28.47 30.06
CA PHE A 5 -70.95 28.26 30.42
C PHE A 5 -70.59 26.75 30.50
N LEU A 6 -71.51 25.94 31.03
CA LEU A 6 -71.30 24.48 31.06
C LEU A 6 -71.31 23.83 29.67
N VAL A 7 -72.17 24.27 28.76
CA VAL A 7 -72.19 23.74 27.37
C VAL A 7 -70.91 24.13 26.55
N ARG A 8 -70.33 25.30 26.83
CA ARG A 8 -69.04 25.71 26.25
C ARG A 8 -67.84 24.99 26.87
N LEU A 9 -67.91 24.62 28.16
CA LEU A 9 -66.87 23.81 28.80
C LEU A 9 -66.92 22.37 28.34
N LEU A 10 -68.09 21.78 28.14
CA LEU A 10 -68.26 20.43 27.56
C LEU A 10 -67.89 20.34 26.09
N ALA A 11 -68.14 21.37 25.29
CA ALA A 11 -67.69 21.45 23.89
C ALA A 11 -66.17 21.59 23.77
N LEU A 12 -65.49 22.26 24.68
CA LEU A 12 -64.02 22.33 24.75
C LEU A 12 -63.37 21.04 25.25
N LEU A 13 -64.05 20.26 26.12
CA LEU A 13 -63.57 18.97 26.59
C LEU A 13 -63.78 17.86 25.58
N VAL A 14 -64.76 17.95 24.69
CA VAL A 14 -64.98 16.96 23.56
C VAL A 14 -63.99 17.22 22.40
N LEU A 15 -63.54 18.44 22.18
CA LEU A 15 -62.47 18.72 21.18
C LEU A 15 -61.05 18.34 21.65
N ALA A 16 -60.83 18.13 22.96
CA ALA A 16 -59.52 17.68 23.50
C ALA A 16 -59.35 16.16 23.54
N ALA A 17 -60.35 15.36 23.13
CA ALA A 17 -60.30 13.91 23.14
C ALA A 17 -60.23 13.28 21.74
N VAL A 18 -59.73 14.00 20.70
CA VAL A 18 -59.28 13.36 19.48
C VAL A 18 -57.91 12.71 19.82
N PRO A 19 -57.78 11.35 19.77
CA PRO A 19 -56.47 10.74 19.94
C PRO A 19 -55.61 11.21 18.76
N LEU A 20 -54.64 12.11 19.06
CA LEU A 20 -53.51 12.29 18.14
C LEU A 20 -52.91 10.90 17.94
N ALA A 21 -53.24 10.27 16.83
CA ALA A 21 -52.50 9.09 16.40
C ALA A 21 -51.02 9.51 16.44
N PRO A 22 -50.15 8.75 17.13
CA PRO A 22 -48.72 9.06 17.12
C PRO A 22 -48.30 9.12 15.66
N ALA A 23 -47.85 10.28 15.20
CA ALA A 23 -47.26 10.41 13.90
C ALA A 23 -46.20 9.29 13.80
N ALA A 24 -46.44 8.32 12.94
CA ALA A 24 -45.53 7.21 12.74
C ALA A 24 -44.15 7.83 12.52
N ALA A 25 -43.26 7.63 13.50
CA ALA A 25 -41.92 8.14 13.43
C ALA A 25 -41.33 7.66 12.08
N LYS A 26 -40.89 8.59 11.21
CA LYS A 26 -40.24 8.20 9.96
C LYS A 26 -39.17 7.16 10.29
N PRO A 27 -39.15 6.02 9.58
CA PRO A 27 -38.15 4.99 9.84
C PRO A 27 -36.76 5.62 9.79
N ALA A 28 -35.88 5.21 10.72
CA ALA A 28 -34.53 5.71 10.76
C ALA A 28 -33.86 5.44 9.39
N PRO A 29 -33.11 6.41 8.83
CA PRO A 29 -32.48 6.26 7.55
C PRO A 29 -31.51 5.06 7.57
N VAL A 30 -31.51 4.30 6.50
CA VAL A 30 -30.69 3.09 6.33
C VAL A 30 -29.29 3.47 5.88
N TRP A 31 -29.20 4.50 5.02
CA TRP A 31 -27.97 4.97 4.40
C TRP A 31 -27.69 6.44 4.74
N ALA A 32 -26.41 6.79 4.88
CA ALA A 32 -26.02 8.17 5.22
C ALA A 32 -26.53 9.19 4.19
N PHE A 33 -26.56 8.84 2.91
CA PHE A 33 -27.03 9.73 1.84
C PHE A 33 -28.53 10.08 1.91
N GLU A 34 -29.34 9.33 2.63
CA GLU A 34 -30.75 9.67 2.84
C GLU A 34 -30.93 10.98 3.67
N LYS A 35 -29.85 11.44 4.33
CA LYS A 35 -29.79 12.70 5.08
C LYS A 35 -28.95 13.77 4.37
N SER A 36 -28.47 13.49 3.18
CA SER A 36 -27.59 14.36 2.40
C SER A 36 -28.34 15.04 1.27
N ASP A 37 -27.84 16.18 0.83
CA ASP A 37 -28.22 16.83 -0.43
C ASP A 37 -27.42 16.28 -1.64
N LEU A 38 -26.54 15.31 -1.39
CA LEU A 38 -25.74 14.65 -2.42
C LEU A 38 -26.44 13.38 -2.88
N ALA A 39 -26.64 13.24 -4.19
CA ALA A 39 -27.13 12.00 -4.77
C ALA A 39 -25.99 10.98 -4.90
N PRO A 40 -26.19 9.72 -4.47
CA PRO A 40 -25.26 8.65 -4.76
C PRO A 40 -25.18 8.37 -6.27
N ASP A 41 -24.09 7.75 -6.73
CA ASP A 41 -23.96 7.27 -8.10
C ASP A 41 -25.09 6.26 -8.40
N PRO A 42 -25.98 6.53 -9.37
CA PRO A 42 -27.18 5.73 -9.63
C PRO A 42 -26.87 4.31 -10.14
N ALA A 43 -25.64 4.04 -10.55
CA ALA A 43 -25.22 2.70 -10.93
C ALA A 43 -25.02 1.75 -9.73
N PHE A 44 -24.96 2.27 -8.50
CA PHE A 44 -25.03 1.43 -7.31
C PHE A 44 -26.46 1.12 -6.93
N ARG A 45 -26.73 -0.16 -6.68
CA ARG A 45 -27.97 -0.64 -6.11
C ARG A 45 -27.78 -0.85 -4.61
N PHE A 46 -28.40 -0.01 -3.81
CA PHE A 46 -28.41 -0.09 -2.35
C PHE A 46 -29.67 -0.80 -1.87
N GLY A 47 -29.51 -1.82 -1.02
CA GLY A 47 -30.64 -2.58 -0.51
C GLY A 47 -30.50 -2.96 0.97
N ARG A 48 -31.63 -3.42 1.52
CA ARG A 48 -31.72 -3.96 2.87
C ARG A 48 -32.65 -5.16 2.89
N LEU A 49 -32.23 -6.25 3.50
CA LEU A 49 -33.06 -7.42 3.73
C LEU A 49 -34.03 -7.19 4.92
N PRO A 50 -35.12 -7.96 5.02
CA PRO A 50 -36.09 -7.87 6.15
C PRO A 50 -35.44 -8.09 7.52
N ASN A 51 -34.38 -8.89 7.59
CA ASN A 51 -33.63 -9.16 8.82
C ASN A 51 -32.71 -8.01 9.24
N GLY A 52 -32.56 -6.97 8.42
CA GLY A 52 -31.73 -5.79 8.68
C GLY A 52 -30.37 -5.75 8.00
N MET A 53 -29.92 -6.84 7.39
CA MET A 53 -28.66 -6.87 6.62
C MET A 53 -28.73 -5.93 5.43
N ARG A 54 -27.67 -5.18 5.20
CA ARG A 54 -27.52 -4.29 4.04
C ARG A 54 -26.75 -4.97 2.91
N TYR A 55 -27.01 -4.55 1.69
CA TYR A 55 -26.18 -4.95 0.54
C TYR A 55 -26.03 -3.82 -0.46
N VAL A 56 -24.91 -3.84 -1.17
CA VAL A 56 -24.61 -2.93 -2.27
C VAL A 56 -24.16 -3.74 -3.47
N ILE A 57 -24.80 -3.52 -4.61
CA ILE A 57 -24.50 -4.21 -5.86
C ILE A 57 -24.16 -3.16 -6.92
N ARG A 58 -23.15 -3.46 -7.74
CA ARG A 58 -22.84 -2.66 -8.93
C ARG A 58 -22.33 -3.55 -10.06
N HIS A 59 -23.00 -3.54 -11.19
CA HIS A 59 -22.44 -4.09 -12.42
C HIS A 59 -21.24 -3.23 -12.87
N ASN A 60 -20.09 -3.87 -13.13
CA ASN A 60 -18.89 -3.22 -13.64
C ASN A 60 -17.98 -4.24 -14.32
N ALA A 61 -17.54 -3.95 -15.54
CA ALA A 61 -16.71 -4.84 -16.36
C ALA A 61 -15.25 -4.36 -16.48
N SER A 62 -14.69 -3.80 -15.40
CA SER A 62 -13.30 -3.33 -15.35
C SER A 62 -12.59 -3.86 -14.10
N PRO A 63 -11.79 -4.95 -14.24
CA PRO A 63 -11.56 -5.78 -15.42
C PRO A 63 -12.77 -6.63 -15.83
N LYS A 64 -12.86 -6.93 -17.13
CA LYS A 64 -13.95 -7.75 -17.69
C LYS A 64 -13.94 -9.18 -17.10
N ALA A 65 -15.14 -9.71 -16.87
CA ALA A 65 -15.36 -11.05 -16.33
C ALA A 65 -14.64 -11.29 -14.99
N THR A 66 -14.61 -10.28 -14.10
CA THR A 66 -14.13 -10.40 -12.72
C THR A 66 -15.11 -9.74 -11.76
N ALA A 67 -15.01 -10.04 -10.46
CA ALA A 67 -15.80 -9.36 -9.44
C ALA A 67 -15.10 -9.30 -8.09
N GLU A 68 -15.52 -8.35 -7.28
CA GLU A 68 -15.15 -8.19 -5.88
C GLU A 68 -16.36 -8.49 -4.99
N VAL A 69 -16.20 -9.41 -4.05
CA VAL A 69 -17.19 -9.72 -3.02
C VAL A 69 -16.58 -9.37 -1.66
N ARG A 70 -17.25 -8.50 -0.92
CA ARG A 70 -16.81 -8.05 0.41
C ARG A 70 -17.94 -8.21 1.41
N LEU A 71 -17.63 -8.81 2.57
CA LEU A 71 -18.53 -8.84 3.71
C LEU A 71 -17.93 -7.98 4.81
N GLN A 72 -18.56 -6.84 5.09
CA GLN A 72 -18.17 -5.97 6.21
C GLN A 72 -19.09 -6.21 7.41
N ILE A 73 -18.47 -6.47 8.53
CA ILE A 73 -19.14 -6.50 9.83
C ILE A 73 -18.74 -5.22 10.57
N ASP A 74 -19.70 -4.39 10.99
CA ASP A 74 -19.48 -3.15 11.74
C ASP A 74 -19.10 -3.48 13.20
N THR A 75 -18.03 -4.26 13.36
CA THR A 75 -17.48 -4.73 14.62
C THR A 75 -15.97 -4.88 14.49
N GLY A 76 -15.23 -4.28 15.41
CA GLY A 76 -13.79 -4.38 15.50
C GLY A 76 -13.33 -4.38 16.96
N SER A 77 -12.06 -4.08 17.21
CA SER A 77 -11.47 -4.14 18.56
C SER A 77 -12.10 -3.14 19.55
N LEU A 78 -12.78 -2.08 19.09
CA LEU A 78 -13.53 -1.17 19.96
C LEU A 78 -14.87 -1.74 20.47
N ASP A 79 -15.33 -2.86 19.92
CA ASP A 79 -16.52 -3.58 20.38
C ASP A 79 -16.20 -4.62 21.46
N GLU A 80 -14.92 -4.84 21.76
CA GLU A 80 -14.42 -5.77 22.77
C GLU A 80 -14.56 -5.21 24.19
N ARG A 81 -14.82 -6.09 25.15
CA ARG A 81 -14.67 -5.80 26.59
C ARG A 81 -13.20 -5.92 26.99
N ASP A 82 -12.85 -5.50 28.21
CA ASP A 82 -11.46 -5.58 28.71
C ASP A 82 -10.89 -6.99 28.71
N SER A 83 -11.71 -8.01 28.96
CA SER A 83 -11.32 -9.42 28.92
C SER A 83 -11.33 -10.06 27.53
N GLU A 84 -11.77 -9.32 26.51
CA GLU A 84 -11.97 -9.82 25.14
C GLU A 84 -10.96 -9.20 24.16
N ARG A 85 -9.87 -8.59 24.63
CA ARG A 85 -8.88 -7.93 23.76
C ARG A 85 -8.28 -8.92 22.75
N GLY A 86 -8.45 -8.62 21.46
CA GLY A 86 -8.04 -9.46 20.34
C GLY A 86 -9.08 -10.48 19.91
N PHE A 87 -10.28 -10.51 20.48
CA PHE A 87 -11.32 -11.46 20.09
C PHE A 87 -11.88 -11.16 18.69
N ALA A 88 -12.01 -9.88 18.31
CA ALA A 88 -12.46 -9.53 16.97
C ALA A 88 -11.53 -10.10 15.90
N HIS A 89 -10.22 -9.99 16.11
CA HIS A 89 -9.20 -10.54 15.22
C HIS A 89 -9.15 -12.08 15.31
N PHE A 90 -9.24 -12.65 16.48
CA PHE A 90 -9.26 -14.12 16.62
C PHE A 90 -10.49 -14.74 15.93
N VAL A 91 -11.66 -14.08 15.98
CA VAL A 91 -12.86 -14.51 15.24
C VAL A 91 -12.64 -14.41 13.73
N GLU A 92 -11.92 -13.41 13.26
CA GLU A 92 -11.50 -13.32 11.84
C GLU A 92 -10.73 -14.56 11.41
N HIS A 93 -9.73 -14.99 12.19
CA HIS A 93 -8.98 -16.24 11.95
C HIS A 93 -9.89 -17.47 11.97
N MET A 94 -10.81 -17.53 12.93
CA MET A 94 -11.75 -18.66 13.04
C MET A 94 -12.72 -18.77 11.86
N ALA A 95 -12.90 -17.71 11.05
CA ALA A 95 -13.70 -17.75 9.84
C ALA A 95 -13.16 -18.73 8.79
N PHE A 96 -11.87 -19.06 8.85
CA PHE A 96 -11.21 -20.02 7.96
C PHE A 96 -11.11 -21.41 8.59
N ASN A 97 -11.51 -21.59 9.84
CA ASN A 97 -11.28 -22.76 10.69
C ASN A 97 -12.56 -23.56 10.97
N GLY A 98 -13.44 -23.64 9.97
CA GLY A 98 -14.62 -24.53 9.99
C GLY A 98 -15.94 -23.85 10.34
N SER A 99 -16.96 -24.27 9.61
CA SER A 99 -18.34 -23.84 9.75
C SER A 99 -19.28 -25.05 9.60
N THR A 100 -20.59 -24.80 9.69
CA THR A 100 -21.62 -25.87 9.65
C THR A 100 -21.53 -26.74 8.39
N HIS A 101 -21.31 -26.12 7.22
CA HIS A 101 -21.30 -26.83 5.93
C HIS A 101 -19.92 -26.92 5.28
N VAL A 102 -18.92 -26.23 5.83
CA VAL A 102 -17.53 -26.25 5.34
C VAL A 102 -16.61 -26.69 6.48
N PRO A 103 -16.17 -27.95 6.47
CA PRO A 103 -15.26 -28.47 7.49
C PRO A 103 -13.96 -27.65 7.58
N GLU A 104 -13.27 -27.75 8.70
CA GLU A 104 -11.96 -27.16 8.91
C GLU A 104 -10.96 -27.55 7.81
N GLY A 105 -10.19 -26.57 7.31
CA GLY A 105 -9.23 -26.77 6.24
C GLY A 105 -9.80 -26.87 4.83
N GLU A 106 -11.15 -27.00 4.66
CA GLU A 106 -11.75 -27.16 3.33
C GLU A 106 -12.06 -25.82 2.64
N MET A 107 -12.22 -24.71 3.38
CA MET A 107 -12.54 -23.42 2.77
C MET A 107 -11.39 -22.96 1.84
N VAL A 108 -10.15 -23.02 2.29
CA VAL A 108 -8.98 -22.63 1.50
C VAL A 108 -8.84 -23.55 0.28
N LYS A 109 -8.94 -24.85 0.45
CA LYS A 109 -8.86 -25.85 -0.64
C LYS A 109 -9.96 -25.63 -1.71
N LEU A 110 -11.19 -25.30 -1.27
CA LEU A 110 -12.30 -24.99 -2.17
C LEU A 110 -12.00 -23.76 -3.03
N LEU A 111 -11.46 -22.71 -2.43
CA LEU A 111 -11.09 -21.47 -3.10
C LEU A 111 -9.91 -21.68 -4.07
N GLU A 112 -8.88 -22.42 -3.66
CA GLU A 112 -7.73 -22.75 -4.51
C GLU A 112 -8.15 -23.61 -5.72
N ARG A 113 -9.01 -24.63 -5.53
CA ARG A 113 -9.59 -25.39 -6.65
C ARG A 113 -10.38 -24.50 -7.60
N ALA A 114 -11.01 -23.45 -7.08
CA ALA A 114 -11.72 -22.44 -7.87
C ALA A 114 -10.78 -21.39 -8.51
N GLY A 115 -9.47 -21.49 -8.30
CA GLY A 115 -8.47 -20.59 -8.90
C GLY A 115 -8.18 -19.33 -8.09
N LEU A 116 -8.65 -19.22 -6.84
CA LEU A 116 -8.34 -18.11 -5.95
C LEU A 116 -7.12 -18.46 -5.09
N ALA A 117 -6.09 -17.64 -5.14
CA ALA A 117 -4.91 -17.78 -4.29
C ALA A 117 -5.20 -17.25 -2.87
N PHE A 118 -4.89 -18.07 -1.85
CA PHE A 118 -4.98 -17.62 -0.46
C PHE A 118 -3.96 -16.49 -0.20
N GLY A 119 -4.40 -15.42 0.46
CA GLY A 119 -3.61 -14.21 0.72
C GLY A 119 -3.65 -13.18 -0.41
N ALA A 120 -3.76 -13.58 -1.68
CA ALA A 120 -3.84 -12.66 -2.82
C ALA A 120 -5.30 -12.35 -3.22
N ASP A 121 -6.12 -13.39 -3.46
CA ASP A 121 -7.51 -13.25 -3.90
C ASP A 121 -8.51 -13.46 -2.76
N THR A 122 -8.06 -14.05 -1.66
CA THR A 122 -8.84 -14.34 -0.45
C THR A 122 -8.10 -13.78 0.76
N ASN A 123 -8.72 -12.84 1.46
CA ASN A 123 -8.13 -12.21 2.63
C ASN A 123 -9.22 -11.74 3.61
N ALA A 124 -8.79 -11.39 4.82
CA ALA A 124 -9.63 -10.68 5.79
C ALA A 124 -8.78 -9.68 6.56
N GLN A 125 -9.43 -8.74 7.22
CA GLN A 125 -8.75 -7.80 8.10
C GLN A 125 -9.67 -7.31 9.21
N THR A 126 -9.12 -7.16 10.41
CA THR A 126 -9.78 -6.54 11.55
C THR A 126 -9.17 -5.18 11.85
N SER A 127 -10.03 -4.18 11.99
CA SER A 127 -9.66 -2.84 12.43
C SER A 127 -10.22 -2.52 13.82
N PHE A 128 -10.11 -1.26 14.21
CA PHE A 128 -10.73 -0.79 15.45
C PHE A 128 -12.27 -0.82 15.41
N GLU A 129 -12.90 -0.63 14.25
CA GLU A 129 -14.34 -0.38 14.12
C GLU A 129 -15.07 -1.40 13.24
N HIS A 130 -14.35 -2.19 12.46
CA HIS A 130 -14.94 -3.16 11.54
C HIS A 130 -14.01 -4.36 11.26
N THR A 131 -14.62 -5.46 10.85
CA THR A 131 -13.95 -6.63 10.25
C THR A 131 -14.44 -6.78 8.81
N LEU A 132 -13.52 -6.99 7.87
CA LEU A 132 -13.79 -7.08 6.43
C LEU A 132 -13.26 -8.39 5.87
N TYR A 133 -14.14 -9.21 5.27
CA TYR A 133 -13.79 -10.42 4.52
C TYR A 133 -13.84 -10.14 3.03
N MET A 134 -12.86 -10.64 2.28
CA MET A 134 -12.59 -10.25 0.90
C MET A 134 -12.39 -11.48 0.01
N LEU A 135 -13.13 -11.53 -1.09
CA LEU A 135 -12.92 -12.46 -2.20
C LEU A 135 -12.86 -11.70 -3.51
N SER A 136 -11.79 -11.88 -4.27
CA SER A 136 -11.62 -11.34 -5.62
C SER A 136 -11.80 -12.45 -6.63
N LEU A 137 -12.95 -12.46 -7.34
CA LEU A 137 -13.33 -13.52 -8.23
C LEU A 137 -12.67 -13.32 -9.61
N PRO A 138 -11.82 -14.26 -10.07
CA PRO A 138 -11.11 -14.14 -11.34
C PRO A 138 -12.01 -14.34 -12.57
N ARG A 139 -13.22 -14.89 -12.37
CA ARG A 139 -14.22 -15.18 -13.41
C ARG A 139 -15.63 -14.81 -12.97
N ASN A 140 -16.50 -14.48 -13.93
CA ASN A 140 -17.90 -14.15 -13.69
C ASN A 140 -18.85 -15.36 -13.83
N GLU A 141 -18.41 -16.53 -13.42
CA GLU A 141 -19.21 -17.76 -13.42
C GLU A 141 -20.25 -17.74 -12.29
N PRO A 142 -21.54 -17.99 -12.55
CA PRO A 142 -22.58 -17.99 -11.51
C PRO A 142 -22.30 -18.97 -10.36
N ALA A 143 -21.72 -20.14 -10.66
CA ALA A 143 -21.34 -21.12 -9.64
C ALA A 143 -20.24 -20.60 -8.70
N LEU A 144 -19.29 -19.82 -9.21
CA LEU A 144 -18.24 -19.22 -8.40
C LEU A 144 -18.79 -18.11 -7.49
N LEU A 145 -19.71 -17.30 -8.01
CA LEU A 145 -20.42 -16.31 -7.20
C LEU A 145 -21.25 -16.99 -6.10
N ASP A 146 -21.97 -18.05 -6.42
CA ASP A 146 -22.78 -18.81 -5.42
C ASP A 146 -21.88 -19.38 -4.32
N THR A 147 -20.72 -19.94 -4.68
CA THR A 147 -19.71 -20.41 -3.72
C THR A 147 -19.23 -19.26 -2.83
N ALA A 148 -18.89 -18.10 -3.41
CA ALA A 148 -18.45 -16.93 -2.66
C ALA A 148 -19.54 -16.45 -1.67
N LEU A 149 -20.79 -16.37 -2.12
CA LEU A 149 -21.92 -15.97 -1.25
C LEU A 149 -22.19 -17.01 -0.15
N MET A 150 -22.03 -18.30 -0.45
CA MET A 150 -22.14 -19.38 0.53
C MET A 150 -21.07 -19.22 1.61
N LEU A 151 -19.81 -19.02 1.24
CA LEU A 151 -18.71 -18.82 2.20
C LEU A 151 -18.91 -17.57 3.05
N MET A 152 -19.38 -16.46 2.48
CA MET A 152 -19.72 -15.26 3.25
C MET A 152 -20.88 -15.50 4.22
N ARG A 153 -21.84 -16.35 3.87
CA ARG A 153 -22.94 -16.74 4.77
C ARG A 153 -22.44 -17.63 5.92
N GLU A 154 -21.56 -18.58 5.62
CA GLU A 154 -20.92 -19.44 6.61
C GLU A 154 -20.14 -18.59 7.63
N THR A 155 -19.30 -17.66 7.16
CA THR A 155 -18.56 -16.71 8.01
C THR A 155 -19.50 -15.87 8.90
N ALA A 156 -20.62 -15.41 8.32
CA ALA A 156 -21.55 -14.53 9.01
C ALA A 156 -22.31 -15.21 10.15
N SER A 157 -22.68 -16.49 10.00
CA SER A 157 -23.66 -17.10 10.90
C SER A 157 -23.48 -18.58 11.25
N GLU A 158 -22.47 -19.26 10.69
CA GLU A 158 -22.35 -20.71 10.80
C GLU A 158 -21.02 -21.21 11.38
N LEU A 159 -20.17 -20.33 11.93
CA LEU A 159 -18.86 -20.72 12.50
C LEU A 159 -19.04 -21.68 13.68
N THR A 160 -18.24 -22.75 13.70
CA THR A 160 -18.35 -23.82 14.70
C THR A 160 -17.54 -23.56 15.97
N PHE A 161 -16.36 -22.96 15.88
CA PHE A 161 -15.41 -22.75 16.98
C PHE A 161 -15.03 -24.09 17.67
N ALA A 162 -14.65 -25.10 16.89
CA ALA A 162 -14.20 -26.37 17.47
C ALA A 162 -13.04 -26.12 18.45
N PRO A 163 -13.05 -26.73 19.68
CA PRO A 163 -12.02 -26.45 20.68
C PRO A 163 -10.60 -26.70 20.17
N GLU A 164 -10.38 -27.77 19.42
CA GLU A 164 -9.10 -28.14 18.84
C GLU A 164 -8.60 -27.12 17.81
N ALA A 165 -9.51 -26.60 16.96
CA ALA A 165 -9.21 -25.55 15.99
C ALA A 165 -8.83 -24.23 16.70
N VAL A 166 -9.56 -23.87 17.76
CA VAL A 166 -9.26 -22.69 18.58
C VAL A 166 -7.87 -22.81 19.21
N GLU A 167 -7.49 -23.98 19.73
CA GLU A 167 -6.16 -24.17 20.35
C GLU A 167 -5.02 -24.07 19.31
N ARG A 168 -5.19 -24.64 18.11
CA ARG A 168 -4.20 -24.48 17.03
C ARG A 168 -4.07 -23.04 16.59
N GLU A 169 -5.20 -22.40 16.28
CA GLU A 169 -5.21 -21.02 15.78
C GLU A 169 -4.74 -20.01 16.83
N ARG A 170 -4.90 -20.30 18.14
CA ARG A 170 -4.29 -19.53 19.21
C ARG A 170 -2.77 -19.44 19.05
N GLY A 171 -2.12 -20.54 18.69
CA GLY A 171 -0.68 -20.57 18.42
C GLY A 171 -0.29 -19.65 17.27
N VAL A 172 -1.09 -19.65 16.21
CA VAL A 172 -0.91 -18.79 15.02
C VAL A 172 -1.08 -17.30 15.38
N VAL A 173 -2.16 -16.92 16.07
CA VAL A 173 -2.41 -15.54 16.51
C VAL A 173 -1.33 -15.03 17.49
N LEU A 174 -0.86 -15.89 18.41
CA LEU A 174 0.26 -15.54 19.30
C LEU A 174 1.58 -15.39 18.53
N SER A 175 1.78 -16.13 17.45
CA SER A 175 2.95 -15.99 16.57
C SER A 175 2.90 -14.66 15.83
N GLU A 176 1.75 -14.27 15.32
CA GLU A 176 1.54 -12.95 14.70
C GLU A 176 1.78 -11.81 15.69
N LEU A 177 1.22 -11.92 16.90
CA LEU A 177 1.49 -10.95 17.98
C LEU A 177 2.98 -10.83 18.28
N ARG A 178 3.73 -11.94 18.35
CA ARG A 178 5.18 -11.95 18.53
C ARG A 178 5.89 -11.24 17.38
N ASP A 179 5.54 -11.59 16.14
CA ASP A 179 6.20 -11.07 14.94
C ASP A 179 5.96 -9.56 14.75
N GLY A 180 4.82 -9.07 15.26
CA GLY A 180 4.50 -7.64 15.32
C GLY A 180 5.22 -6.85 16.42
N GLN A 181 5.90 -7.50 17.39
CA GLN A 181 6.64 -6.79 18.44
C GLN A 181 7.89 -6.10 17.88
N GLY A 182 8.35 -5.06 18.59
CA GLY A 182 9.58 -4.34 18.29
C GLY A 182 9.43 -2.83 18.42
N TYR A 183 10.52 -2.13 18.12
CA TYR A 183 10.64 -0.69 18.35
C TYR A 183 9.50 0.16 17.74
N ALA A 184 8.97 -0.25 16.60
CA ALA A 184 7.89 0.49 15.92
C ALA A 184 6.56 0.40 16.70
N LEU A 185 6.19 -0.79 17.18
CA LEU A 185 5.00 -1.00 18.00
C LEU A 185 5.13 -0.29 19.35
N GLU A 186 6.27 -0.39 20.02
CA GLU A 186 6.51 0.28 21.31
C GLU A 186 6.48 1.80 21.17
N ASN A 187 7.04 2.35 20.08
CA ASN A 187 6.91 3.76 19.75
C ASN A 187 5.44 4.20 19.55
N ASN A 188 4.64 3.37 18.87
CA ASN A 188 3.21 3.65 18.67
C ASN A 188 2.43 3.58 20.00
N LYS A 189 2.64 2.57 20.84
CA LYS A 189 2.03 2.45 22.16
C LYS A 189 2.37 3.65 23.03
N ASP A 190 3.64 4.07 23.06
CA ASP A 190 4.09 5.26 23.79
C ASP A 190 3.40 6.54 23.31
N GLN A 191 3.26 6.69 21.98
CA GLN A 191 2.55 7.83 21.39
C GLN A 191 1.07 7.85 21.78
N LEU A 192 0.39 6.71 21.68
CA LEU A 192 -1.03 6.61 22.04
C LEU A 192 -1.24 6.86 23.53
N ALA A 193 -0.39 6.29 24.38
CA ALA A 193 -0.45 6.50 25.83
C ALA A 193 -0.22 7.97 26.24
N PHE A 194 0.64 8.69 25.52
CA PHE A 194 0.90 10.10 25.77
C PHE A 194 -0.22 11.01 25.26
N LEU A 195 -0.66 10.78 24.03
CA LEU A 195 -1.67 11.66 23.40
C LEU A 195 -3.10 11.37 23.89
N TYR A 196 -3.43 10.11 24.17
CA TYR A 196 -4.79 9.67 24.45
C TYR A 196 -4.92 8.85 25.73
N PRO A 197 -4.45 9.35 26.89
CA PRO A 197 -4.31 8.54 28.11
C PRO A 197 -5.65 8.03 28.69
N ALA A 198 -6.78 8.64 28.32
CA ALA A 198 -8.12 8.27 28.79
C ALA A 198 -9.03 7.69 27.67
N ALA A 199 -8.50 7.42 26.49
CA ALA A 199 -9.23 6.80 25.40
C ALA A 199 -8.96 5.30 25.36
N HIS A 200 -9.98 4.48 25.14
CA HIS A 200 -9.85 3.01 25.18
C HIS A 200 -9.10 2.46 23.96
N PHE A 201 -9.16 3.11 22.79
CA PHE A 201 -8.48 2.61 21.60
C PHE A 201 -6.96 2.46 21.76
N ARG A 202 -6.32 3.19 22.68
CA ARG A 202 -4.90 3.01 22.99
C ARG A 202 -4.57 1.60 23.48
N ASP A 203 -5.53 0.95 24.18
CA ASP A 203 -5.40 -0.37 24.78
C ASP A 203 -6.21 -1.44 23.99
N ARG A 204 -6.70 -1.09 22.81
CA ARG A 204 -7.55 -1.91 21.93
C ARG A 204 -6.93 -2.11 20.55
N LEU A 205 -5.60 -2.34 20.51
CA LEU A 205 -4.99 -2.75 19.25
C LEU A 205 -5.64 -4.07 18.78
N PRO A 206 -6.00 -4.20 17.50
CA PRO A 206 -6.75 -5.37 17.01
C PRO A 206 -6.12 -6.71 17.32
N ILE A 207 -4.79 -6.79 17.32
CA ILE A 207 -4.04 -8.02 17.66
C ILE A 207 -4.25 -8.48 19.13
N GLY A 208 -4.76 -7.63 20.01
CA GLY A 208 -4.99 -7.96 21.41
C GLY A 208 -3.75 -8.01 22.28
N THR A 209 -3.81 -8.83 23.36
CA THR A 209 -2.69 -9.06 24.28
C THR A 209 -2.45 -10.55 24.47
N ALA A 210 -1.21 -10.94 24.80
CA ALA A 210 -0.89 -12.35 25.06
C ALA A 210 -1.74 -12.95 26.17
N GLU A 211 -2.07 -12.18 27.21
CA GLU A 211 -2.88 -12.62 28.36
C GLU A 211 -4.30 -12.94 27.92
N SER A 212 -4.96 -12.04 27.17
CA SER A 212 -6.35 -12.23 26.72
C SER A 212 -6.45 -13.36 25.69
N LEU A 213 -5.49 -13.46 24.78
CA LEU A 213 -5.44 -14.51 23.77
C LEU A 213 -5.23 -15.90 24.39
N LYS A 214 -4.34 -16.04 25.40
CA LYS A 214 -4.13 -17.29 26.13
C LYS A 214 -5.36 -17.69 26.96
N ALA A 215 -6.12 -16.72 27.46
CA ALA A 215 -7.33 -16.97 28.25
C ALA A 215 -8.59 -17.18 27.37
N ALA A 216 -8.54 -16.91 26.07
CA ALA A 216 -9.67 -17.04 25.16
C ALA A 216 -10.11 -18.52 25.06
N THR A 217 -11.37 -18.81 25.30
CA THR A 217 -11.94 -20.15 25.14
C THR A 217 -12.86 -20.19 23.93
N SER A 218 -13.06 -21.38 23.34
CA SER A 218 -14.03 -21.62 22.26
C SER A 218 -15.41 -21.00 22.60
N ALA A 219 -15.92 -21.26 23.80
CA ALA A 219 -17.20 -20.70 24.25
C ALA A 219 -17.20 -19.17 24.32
N ALA A 220 -16.11 -18.53 24.77
CA ALA A 220 -16.00 -17.09 24.87
C ALA A 220 -15.91 -16.42 23.48
N LEU A 221 -15.13 -16.99 22.55
CA LEU A 221 -15.03 -16.53 21.16
C LEU A 221 -16.37 -16.67 20.43
N LYS A 222 -17.06 -17.83 20.60
CA LYS A 222 -18.38 -18.07 20.04
C LYS A 222 -19.42 -17.10 20.60
N ALA A 223 -19.35 -16.77 21.89
CA ALA A 223 -20.24 -15.79 22.53
C ALA A 223 -20.00 -14.37 22.00
N PHE A 224 -18.74 -13.98 21.77
CA PHE A 224 -18.39 -12.71 21.13
C PHE A 224 -18.94 -12.65 19.72
N TRP A 225 -18.64 -13.65 18.87
CA TRP A 225 -19.12 -13.74 17.50
C TRP A 225 -20.65 -13.69 17.43
N ALA A 226 -21.37 -14.51 18.21
CA ALA A 226 -22.84 -14.54 18.21
C ALA A 226 -23.49 -13.22 18.66
N ARG A 227 -22.78 -12.42 19.47
CA ARG A 227 -23.20 -11.10 19.92
C ARG A 227 -23.01 -10.04 18.85
N GLU A 228 -21.89 -10.10 18.12
CA GLU A 228 -21.45 -9.04 17.23
C GLU A 228 -21.81 -9.30 15.75
N TYR A 229 -21.80 -10.56 15.30
CA TYR A 229 -22.13 -10.92 13.92
C TYR A 229 -23.65 -11.08 13.78
N VAL A 230 -24.30 -9.96 13.52
CA VAL A 230 -25.75 -9.88 13.38
C VAL A 230 -26.10 -9.13 12.08
N PRO A 231 -27.26 -9.46 11.45
CA PRO A 231 -27.66 -8.86 10.17
C PRO A 231 -27.59 -7.34 10.17
N ALA A 232 -28.02 -6.70 11.24
CA ALA A 232 -28.05 -5.23 11.33
C ALA A 232 -26.69 -4.54 11.39
N LYS A 233 -25.58 -5.28 11.68
CA LYS A 233 -24.20 -4.83 11.63
C LYS A 233 -23.49 -5.27 10.34
N THR A 234 -24.17 -5.94 9.42
CA THR A 234 -23.54 -6.58 8.28
C THR A 234 -23.92 -5.88 6.96
N THR A 235 -22.91 -5.67 6.12
CA THR A 235 -23.10 -5.17 4.75
C THR A 235 -22.33 -6.07 3.78
N LEU A 236 -23.03 -6.60 2.78
CA LEU A 236 -22.43 -7.35 1.69
C LEU A 236 -22.32 -6.45 0.47
N ILE A 237 -21.12 -6.43 -0.15
CA ILE A 237 -20.81 -5.62 -1.33
C ILE A 237 -20.43 -6.57 -2.45
N VAL A 238 -21.07 -6.43 -3.61
CA VAL A 238 -20.74 -7.17 -4.84
C VAL A 238 -20.59 -6.18 -5.98
N VAL A 239 -19.37 -6.05 -6.49
CA VAL A 239 -19.05 -5.18 -7.63
C VAL A 239 -18.33 -6.00 -8.68
N GLY A 240 -18.86 -6.09 -9.88
CA GLY A 240 -18.23 -6.89 -10.92
C GLY A 240 -19.11 -7.13 -12.15
N ASP A 241 -18.61 -7.95 -13.05
CA ASP A 241 -19.24 -8.23 -14.35
C ASP A 241 -20.31 -9.32 -14.23
N PHE A 242 -21.29 -9.07 -13.36
CA PHE A 242 -22.47 -9.91 -13.15
C PHE A 242 -23.76 -9.13 -13.38
N ASP A 243 -24.82 -9.82 -13.73
CA ASP A 243 -26.18 -9.25 -13.76
C ASP A 243 -26.64 -8.89 -12.35
N ALA A 244 -27.02 -7.64 -12.14
CA ALA A 244 -27.34 -7.12 -10.81
C ALA A 244 -28.62 -7.73 -10.22
N ASP A 245 -29.61 -8.13 -11.06
CA ASP A 245 -30.84 -8.77 -10.58
C ASP A 245 -30.57 -10.20 -10.13
N ALA A 246 -29.71 -10.92 -10.87
CA ALA A 246 -29.26 -12.26 -10.48
C ALA A 246 -28.47 -12.24 -9.17
N VAL A 247 -27.56 -11.27 -8.99
CA VAL A 247 -26.80 -11.08 -7.74
C VAL A 247 -27.75 -10.77 -6.58
N GLU A 248 -28.73 -9.88 -6.76
CA GLU A 248 -29.69 -9.55 -5.71
C GLU A 248 -30.54 -10.77 -5.32
N ALA A 249 -30.99 -11.54 -6.30
CA ALA A 249 -31.74 -12.77 -6.04
C ALA A 249 -30.92 -13.79 -5.25
N ALA A 250 -29.64 -13.98 -5.61
CA ALA A 250 -28.74 -14.87 -4.90
C ALA A 250 -28.47 -14.40 -3.45
N ILE A 251 -28.27 -13.09 -3.23
CA ILE A 251 -28.13 -12.52 -1.88
C ILE A 251 -29.40 -12.78 -1.04
N ARG A 252 -30.56 -12.54 -1.60
CA ARG A 252 -31.85 -12.80 -0.92
C ARG A 252 -32.01 -14.27 -0.57
N ALA A 253 -31.70 -15.18 -1.49
CA ALA A 253 -31.78 -16.62 -1.26
C ALA A 253 -30.84 -17.09 -0.14
N ARG A 254 -29.65 -16.52 -0.04
CA ARG A 254 -28.61 -16.96 0.91
C ARG A 254 -28.71 -16.32 2.29
N PHE A 255 -29.25 -15.09 2.41
CA PHE A 255 -29.17 -14.33 3.66
C PHE A 255 -30.51 -13.93 4.27
N ALA A 256 -31.65 -14.14 3.58
CA ALA A 256 -32.95 -13.69 4.10
C ALA A 256 -33.43 -14.47 5.33
N ASP A 257 -33.03 -15.73 5.47
CA ASP A 257 -33.35 -16.62 6.59
C ASP A 257 -32.46 -16.42 7.82
N TRP A 258 -31.35 -15.63 7.69
CA TRP A 258 -30.49 -15.31 8.84
C TRP A 258 -31.30 -14.55 9.91
N PRO A 259 -31.45 -15.11 11.14
CA PRO A 259 -32.35 -14.53 12.13
C PRO A 259 -31.98 -13.09 12.51
N ALA A 260 -32.95 -12.19 12.43
CA ALA A 260 -32.77 -10.83 12.88
C ALA A 260 -32.46 -10.78 14.39
N ARG A 261 -31.40 -10.08 14.74
CA ARG A 261 -31.00 -9.84 16.14
C ARG A 261 -30.74 -8.36 16.36
N LYS A 262 -31.05 -7.86 17.55
CA LYS A 262 -30.72 -6.48 17.93
C LYS A 262 -29.19 -6.36 18.11
N PRO A 263 -28.55 -5.36 17.48
CA PRO A 263 -27.14 -5.10 17.70
C PRO A 263 -26.83 -4.86 19.18
N ALA A 264 -25.73 -5.42 19.66
CA ALA A 264 -25.19 -5.08 20.96
C ALA A 264 -24.75 -3.60 21.01
N ARG A 265 -24.84 -3.00 22.19
CA ARG A 265 -24.33 -1.65 22.40
C ARG A 265 -22.79 -1.72 22.48
N ARG A 266 -22.11 -0.90 21.68
CA ARG A 266 -20.66 -0.76 21.77
C ARG A 266 -20.24 -0.34 23.18
N PRO A 267 -19.17 -0.94 23.75
CA PRO A 267 -18.59 -0.47 25.01
C PRO A 267 -18.21 1.01 24.96
N GLY A 268 -18.11 1.66 26.12
CA GLY A 268 -17.66 3.04 26.18
C GLY A 268 -16.25 3.18 25.61
N GLN A 269 -16.01 4.19 24.77
CA GLN A 269 -14.71 4.37 24.08
C GLN A 269 -13.71 5.21 24.89
N GLY A 270 -14.04 5.57 26.13
CA GLY A 270 -13.26 6.53 26.90
C GLY A 270 -13.41 7.94 26.36
N ARG A 271 -12.44 8.80 26.57
CA ARG A 271 -12.50 10.20 26.14
C ARG A 271 -11.13 10.74 25.73
N VAL A 272 -11.13 11.69 24.80
CA VAL A 272 -9.97 12.54 24.53
C VAL A 272 -9.95 13.68 25.55
N LEU A 273 -8.80 13.92 26.17
CA LEU A 273 -8.63 14.98 27.16
C LEU A 273 -8.32 16.30 26.45
N PHE A 274 -9.31 17.14 26.25
CA PHE A 274 -9.16 18.42 25.56
C PHE A 274 -8.43 19.50 26.38
N ASP A 275 -8.39 19.33 27.69
CA ASP A 275 -7.72 20.18 28.69
C ASP A 275 -6.26 19.77 28.91
N GLN A 276 -5.86 18.58 28.47
CA GLN A 276 -4.46 18.15 28.50
C GLN A 276 -3.61 19.08 27.64
N GLN A 277 -2.64 19.76 28.27
CA GLN A 277 -1.79 20.75 27.61
C GLN A 277 -0.46 20.94 28.34
N GLY A 278 0.53 21.48 27.63
CA GLY A 278 1.81 21.86 28.21
C GLY A 278 2.73 20.70 28.60
N ALA A 279 2.31 19.45 28.36
CA ALA A 279 3.15 18.30 28.62
C ALA A 279 4.13 18.07 27.46
N ALA A 280 5.33 17.57 27.79
CA ALA A 280 6.27 17.08 26.79
C ALA A 280 6.78 15.69 27.20
N ARG A 281 6.96 14.81 26.20
CA ARG A 281 7.42 13.42 26.35
C ARG A 281 8.55 13.14 25.40
N ILE A 282 9.50 12.33 25.87
CA ILE A 282 10.64 11.86 25.10
C ILE A 282 10.59 10.33 25.08
N HIS A 283 10.65 9.76 23.88
CA HIS A 283 10.78 8.34 23.64
C HIS A 283 12.05 8.08 22.84
N LEU A 284 12.91 7.19 23.32
CA LEU A 284 14.21 6.90 22.71
C LEU A 284 14.29 5.44 22.33
N ASP A 285 14.75 5.19 21.11
CA ASP A 285 15.14 3.88 20.64
C ASP A 285 16.20 4.03 19.54
N PRO A 286 17.25 3.18 19.51
CA PRO A 286 18.33 3.27 18.52
C PRO A 286 17.88 3.17 17.05
N ALA A 287 16.76 2.50 16.75
CA ALA A 287 16.22 2.35 15.40
C ALA A 287 15.33 3.50 14.95
N LEU A 288 14.94 4.41 15.86
CA LEU A 288 14.05 5.53 15.54
C LEU A 288 14.82 6.71 14.93
N SER A 289 14.26 7.31 13.89
CA SER A 289 14.66 8.60 13.38
C SER A 289 14.13 9.72 14.26
N GLU A 290 14.83 10.86 14.27
CA GLU A 290 14.43 12.03 15.05
C GLU A 290 13.18 12.68 14.50
N ARG A 291 12.15 12.82 15.34
CA ARG A 291 10.87 13.47 15.03
C ARG A 291 10.33 14.22 16.23
N VAL A 292 9.80 15.40 15.97
CA VAL A 292 9.03 16.17 16.95
C VAL A 292 7.58 16.26 16.48
N THR A 293 6.63 15.92 17.35
CA THR A 293 5.20 16.07 17.09
C THR A 293 4.60 17.05 18.10
N VAL A 294 3.93 18.07 17.59
CA VAL A 294 3.23 19.09 18.39
C VAL A 294 1.73 18.90 18.18
N SER A 295 0.99 18.62 19.23
CA SER A 295 -0.41 18.20 19.14
C SER A 295 -1.34 19.04 20.00
N ARG A 296 -2.55 19.25 19.52
CA ARG A 296 -3.65 19.84 20.30
C ARG A 296 -4.94 19.10 20.02
N HIS A 297 -5.67 18.73 21.10
CA HIS A 297 -6.94 18.04 21.01
C HIS A 297 -8.12 19.00 21.08
N GLY A 298 -9.21 18.63 20.42
CA GLY A 298 -10.48 19.36 20.44
C GLY A 298 -11.67 18.41 20.37
N ARG A 299 -12.87 18.96 20.61
CA ARG A 299 -14.10 18.18 20.55
C ARG A 299 -14.36 17.69 19.13
N TRP A 300 -14.85 16.46 19.01
CA TRP A 300 -15.38 15.94 17.75
C TRP A 300 -16.54 16.81 17.25
N ARG A 301 -16.63 16.97 15.93
CA ARG A 301 -17.70 17.67 15.26
C ARG A 301 -18.32 16.72 14.26
N ARG A 302 -19.58 16.39 14.41
CA ARG A 302 -20.29 15.65 13.39
C ARG A 302 -20.54 16.59 12.21
N GLU A 303 -19.93 16.27 11.08
CA GLU A 303 -20.13 17.00 9.83
C GLU A 303 -20.77 16.00 8.81
N PRO A 304 -22.09 16.04 8.59
CA PRO A 304 -22.72 15.19 7.61
C PRO A 304 -22.16 15.51 6.21
N ASP A 305 -22.07 14.52 5.35
CA ASP A 305 -21.54 14.69 4.01
C ASP A 305 -22.59 15.38 3.13
N THR A 306 -22.40 16.68 2.88
CA THR A 306 -23.27 17.56 2.08
C THR A 306 -22.44 18.34 1.09
N ALA A 307 -23.07 18.97 0.09
CA ALA A 307 -22.37 19.83 -0.87
C ALA A 307 -21.59 20.95 -0.15
N GLU A 308 -22.18 21.55 0.90
CA GLU A 308 -21.51 22.60 1.68
C GLU A 308 -20.35 22.05 2.51
N SER A 309 -20.52 20.91 3.20
CA SER A 309 -19.40 20.33 3.96
C SER A 309 -18.24 19.93 3.06
N ARG A 310 -18.50 19.44 1.83
CA ARG A 310 -17.47 19.16 0.83
C ARG A 310 -16.78 20.44 0.34
N ARG A 311 -17.51 21.54 0.15
CA ARG A 311 -16.93 22.85 -0.19
C ARG A 311 -16.00 23.35 0.91
N VAL A 312 -16.44 23.30 2.16
CA VAL A 312 -15.63 23.69 3.33
C VAL A 312 -14.43 22.76 3.48
N GLY A 313 -14.61 21.45 3.28
CA GLY A 313 -13.52 20.46 3.28
C GLY A 313 -12.46 20.77 2.23
N LEU A 314 -12.88 21.16 1.01
CA LEU A 314 -11.98 21.60 -0.05
C LEU A 314 -11.16 22.85 0.35
N LEU A 315 -11.81 23.86 0.93
CA LEU A 315 -11.11 25.05 1.42
C LEU A 315 -10.06 24.71 2.49
N ARG A 316 -10.39 23.80 3.43
CA ARG A 316 -9.44 23.30 4.45
C ARG A 316 -8.26 22.57 3.77
N GLN A 317 -8.56 21.67 2.82
CA GLN A 317 -7.54 20.95 2.05
C GLN A 317 -6.56 21.90 1.36
N LEU A 318 -7.06 22.93 0.68
CA LEU A 318 -6.23 23.93 0.02
C LEU A 318 -5.35 24.68 1.04
N GLY A 319 -5.89 25.05 2.21
CA GLY A 319 -5.15 25.74 3.26
C GLY A 319 -4.00 24.92 3.84
N TYR A 320 -4.26 23.66 4.20
CA TYR A 320 -3.20 22.74 4.64
C TYR A 320 -2.21 22.44 3.52
N GLY A 321 -2.70 22.30 2.29
CA GLY A 321 -1.87 22.09 1.10
C GLY A 321 -0.83 23.19 0.91
N VAL A 322 -1.22 24.46 1.01
CA VAL A 322 -0.28 25.60 0.92
C VAL A 322 0.75 25.57 2.04
N ILE A 323 0.34 25.33 3.30
CA ILE A 323 1.29 25.27 4.43
C ILE A 323 2.29 24.14 4.23
N ASN A 324 1.81 22.95 3.88
CA ASN A 324 2.66 21.78 3.67
C ASN A 324 3.60 21.99 2.48
N ARG A 325 3.14 22.70 1.43
CA ARG A 325 4.00 23.07 0.29
C ARG A 325 5.12 24.05 0.69
N ARG A 326 4.84 25.03 1.56
CA ARG A 326 5.85 25.92 2.13
C ARG A 326 6.89 25.12 2.95
N MET A 327 6.46 24.17 3.76
CA MET A 327 7.38 23.31 4.53
C MET A 327 8.22 22.43 3.59
N GLN A 328 7.61 21.86 2.55
CA GLN A 328 8.33 21.07 1.57
C GLN A 328 9.43 21.88 0.85
N ARG A 329 9.18 23.14 0.51
CA ARG A 329 10.21 24.03 -0.05
C ARG A 329 11.41 24.22 0.88
N LEU A 330 11.16 24.39 2.18
CA LEU A 330 12.24 24.49 3.17
C LEU A 330 13.05 23.19 3.32
N SER A 331 12.40 22.04 3.19
CA SER A 331 13.09 20.73 3.27
C SER A 331 13.99 20.44 2.06
N ARG A 332 13.95 21.27 1.02
CA ARG A 332 14.72 21.15 -0.22
C ARG A 332 15.79 22.21 -0.40
N LEU A 333 16.05 22.98 0.63
CA LEU A 333 17.20 23.92 0.64
C LEU A 333 18.50 23.13 0.73
N ALA A 334 19.60 23.73 0.29
CA ALA A 334 20.95 23.15 0.43
C ALA A 334 21.32 22.85 1.89
N GLN A 335 20.78 23.63 2.83
CA GLN A 335 20.88 23.40 4.27
C GLN A 335 19.48 23.45 4.89
N PRO A 336 18.73 22.34 4.81
CA PRO A 336 17.35 22.32 5.27
C PRO A 336 17.27 22.27 6.80
N PRO A 337 16.37 23.04 7.42
CA PRO A 337 16.18 23.00 8.88
C PRO A 337 15.52 21.68 9.34
N PHE A 338 14.88 20.97 8.45
CA PHE A 338 14.24 19.68 8.67
C PHE A 338 14.19 18.88 7.36
N ARG A 339 14.08 17.55 7.45
CA ARG A 339 13.92 16.65 6.30
C ARG A 339 12.52 16.70 5.72
N GLY A 340 11.55 16.93 6.58
CA GLY A 340 10.15 17.05 6.22
C GLY A 340 9.37 17.63 7.40
N ALA A 341 8.32 18.35 7.09
CA ALA A 341 7.36 18.80 8.08
C ALA A 341 5.96 18.86 7.46
N GLY A 342 4.94 18.71 8.29
CA GLY A 342 3.56 18.78 7.85
C GLY A 342 2.60 19.12 8.98
N VAL A 343 1.49 19.76 8.63
CA VAL A 343 0.41 20.08 9.56
C VAL A 343 -0.93 19.61 9.01
N GLY A 344 -1.79 19.13 9.90
CA GLY A 344 -3.14 18.71 9.56
C GLY A 344 -4.01 18.55 10.79
N THR A 345 -5.32 18.51 10.58
CA THR A 345 -6.31 18.16 11.60
C THR A 345 -7.04 16.90 11.18
N SER A 346 -7.10 15.92 12.06
CA SER A 346 -7.78 14.65 11.86
C SER A 346 -8.79 14.36 12.94
N GLU A 347 -9.78 13.56 12.61
CA GLU A 347 -10.74 12.99 13.54
C GLU A 347 -10.12 11.83 14.32
N VAL A 348 -10.62 11.58 15.52
CA VAL A 348 -10.18 10.49 16.41
C VAL A 348 -11.41 9.70 16.84
N PHE A 349 -11.73 8.62 16.13
CA PHE A 349 -12.80 7.65 16.44
C PHE A 349 -14.13 8.27 16.92
N HIS A 350 -14.58 9.35 16.30
CA HIS A 350 -15.81 10.09 16.67
C HIS A 350 -15.87 10.60 18.13
N ILE A 351 -14.75 10.56 18.89
CA ILE A 351 -14.66 11.05 20.27
C ILE A 351 -13.84 12.32 20.44
N GLY A 352 -13.10 12.71 19.40
CA GLY A 352 -12.27 13.92 19.39
C GLY A 352 -11.75 14.25 18.00
N ARG A 353 -10.96 15.33 17.93
CA ARG A 353 -10.13 15.67 16.79
C ARG A 353 -8.79 16.23 17.26
N THR A 354 -7.76 16.11 16.44
CA THR A 354 -6.41 16.53 16.80
C THR A 354 -5.77 17.29 15.64
N THR A 355 -5.24 18.49 15.93
CA THR A 355 -4.31 19.17 15.03
C THR A 355 -2.90 18.77 15.41
N ASN A 356 -2.14 18.25 14.45
CA ASN A 356 -0.75 17.85 14.60
C ASN A 356 0.14 18.68 13.66
N LEU A 357 1.27 19.17 14.20
CA LEU A 357 2.44 19.60 13.44
C LEU A 357 3.53 18.57 13.68
N VAL A 358 3.98 17.91 12.62
CA VAL A 358 5.01 16.86 12.66
C VAL A 358 6.25 17.40 11.97
N VAL A 359 7.41 17.18 12.56
CA VAL A 359 8.70 17.66 12.04
C VAL A 359 9.73 16.53 12.12
N ASP A 360 10.20 16.07 10.97
CA ASP A 360 11.28 15.08 10.83
C ASP A 360 12.61 15.80 10.60
N THR A 361 13.61 15.48 11.42
CA THR A 361 14.90 16.16 11.37
C THR A 361 16.08 15.19 11.20
N ALA A 362 17.24 15.70 10.85
CA ALA A 362 18.48 14.98 11.07
C ALA A 362 18.72 14.82 12.57
N ASP A 363 19.54 13.85 12.96
CA ASP A 363 19.89 13.65 14.37
C ASP A 363 20.49 14.95 14.95
N LYS A 364 19.98 15.37 16.10
CA LYS A 364 20.29 16.62 16.80
C LYS A 364 19.78 17.91 16.13
N GLY A 365 19.03 17.81 15.03
CA GLY A 365 18.46 18.94 14.30
C GLY A 365 17.09 19.42 14.81
N TRP A 366 16.52 18.76 15.80
CA TRP A 366 15.15 18.95 16.27
C TRP A 366 14.82 20.41 16.64
N ARG A 367 15.81 21.15 17.20
CA ARG A 367 15.60 22.53 17.66
C ARG A 367 15.31 23.47 16.49
N ASP A 368 16.19 23.46 15.52
CA ASP A 368 16.07 24.31 14.32
C ASP A 368 14.87 23.90 13.48
N GLY A 369 14.62 22.59 13.35
CA GLY A 369 13.46 22.04 12.66
C GLY A 369 12.15 22.45 13.31
N LEU A 370 12.01 22.28 14.61
CA LEU A 370 10.81 22.68 15.35
C LEU A 370 10.57 24.18 15.26
N PHE A 371 11.63 24.98 15.41
CA PHE A 371 11.57 26.44 15.30
C PHE A 371 11.09 26.85 13.90
N ALA A 372 11.72 26.36 12.84
CA ALA A 372 11.38 26.71 11.46
C ALA A 372 9.93 26.29 11.10
N ALA A 373 9.53 25.07 11.43
CA ALA A 373 8.17 24.59 11.15
C ALA A 373 7.10 25.40 11.90
N ALA A 374 7.37 25.77 13.16
CA ALA A 374 6.50 26.66 13.94
C ALA A 374 6.37 28.05 13.29
N GLN A 375 7.45 28.59 12.74
CA GLN A 375 7.45 29.88 12.05
C GLN A 375 6.58 29.83 10.78
N VAL A 376 6.72 28.78 9.94
CA VAL A 376 5.90 28.60 8.73
C VAL A 376 4.42 28.54 9.09
N TYR A 377 4.07 27.73 10.09
CA TYR A 377 2.68 27.59 10.55
C TYR A 377 2.09 28.91 11.05
N ARG A 378 2.84 29.64 11.87
CA ARG A 378 2.43 30.97 12.39
C ARG A 378 2.27 32.00 11.28
N GLU A 379 3.22 32.04 10.36
CA GLU A 379 3.16 32.97 9.23
C GLU A 379 1.93 32.74 8.38
N ALA A 380 1.64 31.49 8.04
CA ALA A 380 0.46 31.12 7.29
C ALA A 380 -0.83 31.59 7.96
N LEU A 381 -0.95 31.36 9.28
CA LEU A 381 -2.15 31.80 10.03
C LEU A 381 -2.21 33.33 10.22
N ALA A 382 -1.05 34.04 10.30
CA ALA A 382 -1.03 35.47 10.50
C ALA A 382 -1.24 36.26 9.20
N LYS A 383 -0.46 35.92 8.17
CA LYS A 383 -0.40 36.65 6.88
C LYS A 383 -1.29 36.06 5.78
N GLY A 384 -1.69 34.76 5.90
CA GLY A 384 -2.48 34.09 4.89
C GLY A 384 -1.64 33.57 3.72
N PHE A 385 -2.29 33.53 2.56
CA PHE A 385 -1.80 32.91 1.32
C PHE A 385 -1.85 33.89 0.17
N SER A 386 -0.92 33.76 -0.77
CA SER A 386 -0.98 34.47 -2.05
C SER A 386 -1.94 33.78 -3.01
N GLU A 387 -2.38 34.51 -4.05
CA GLU A 387 -3.21 33.96 -5.13
C GLU A 387 -2.48 32.83 -5.87
N ALA A 388 -1.19 32.98 -6.13
CA ALA A 388 -0.38 32.00 -6.82
C ALA A 388 -0.29 30.67 -6.05
N GLU A 389 -0.08 30.70 -4.71
CA GLU A 389 -0.03 29.50 -3.88
C GLU A 389 -1.39 28.75 -3.87
N VAL A 390 -2.49 29.48 -3.76
CA VAL A 390 -3.82 28.87 -3.79
C VAL A 390 -4.13 28.35 -5.18
N ALA A 391 -3.75 29.05 -6.24
CA ALA A 391 -3.93 28.60 -7.63
C ALA A 391 -3.13 27.33 -7.94
N GLU A 392 -1.90 27.18 -7.42
CA GLU A 392 -1.12 25.95 -7.52
C GLU A 392 -1.89 24.75 -6.94
N GLN A 393 -2.48 24.89 -5.75
CA GLN A 393 -3.27 23.81 -5.13
C GLN A 393 -4.59 23.54 -5.88
N ILE A 394 -5.28 24.58 -6.32
CA ILE A 394 -6.53 24.48 -7.12
C ILE A 394 -6.25 23.73 -8.42
N ALA A 395 -5.14 24.00 -9.11
CA ALA A 395 -4.78 23.33 -10.35
C ALA A 395 -4.65 21.82 -10.16
N GLY A 396 -3.97 21.38 -9.09
CA GLY A 396 -3.85 19.95 -8.77
C GLY A 396 -5.21 19.28 -8.49
N VAL A 397 -6.07 19.92 -7.69
CA VAL A 397 -7.40 19.38 -7.38
C VAL A 397 -8.26 19.30 -8.65
N ARG A 398 -8.27 20.35 -9.47
CA ARG A 398 -9.01 20.38 -10.74
C ARG A 398 -8.60 19.23 -11.65
N THR A 399 -7.30 19.07 -11.88
CA THR A 399 -6.76 17.99 -12.72
C THR A 399 -7.15 16.60 -12.19
N GLY A 400 -7.08 16.38 -10.88
CA GLY A 400 -7.53 15.12 -10.29
C GLY A 400 -9.01 14.82 -10.56
N LEU A 401 -9.88 15.85 -10.49
CA LEU A 401 -11.32 15.70 -10.77
C LEU A 401 -11.60 15.51 -12.26
N GLU A 402 -10.89 16.23 -13.14
CA GLU A 402 -10.97 16.05 -14.59
C GLU A 402 -10.58 14.64 -15.03
N ASN A 403 -9.44 14.15 -14.54
CA ASN A 403 -8.98 12.78 -14.82
C ASN A 403 -9.98 11.73 -14.29
N ALA A 404 -10.49 11.91 -13.07
CA ALA A 404 -11.50 11.01 -12.53
C ALA A 404 -12.79 11.01 -13.34
N ALA A 405 -13.20 12.16 -13.86
CA ALA A 405 -14.38 12.27 -14.74
C ALA A 405 -14.14 11.62 -16.10
N ALA A 406 -12.96 11.79 -16.70
CA ALA A 406 -12.58 11.16 -17.97
C ALA A 406 -12.50 9.62 -17.86
N ALA A 407 -12.03 9.09 -16.71
CA ALA A 407 -11.91 7.66 -16.46
C ALA A 407 -13.16 7.03 -15.81
N ALA A 408 -14.30 7.74 -15.76
CA ALA A 408 -15.47 7.32 -14.98
C ALA A 408 -16.01 5.93 -15.35
N ASP A 409 -16.01 5.59 -16.64
CA ASP A 409 -16.59 4.34 -17.17
C ASP A 409 -15.62 3.14 -17.08
N THR A 410 -14.35 3.39 -16.80
CA THR A 410 -13.32 2.34 -16.68
C THR A 410 -12.75 2.23 -15.27
N ARG A 411 -13.46 2.76 -14.25
CA ARG A 411 -13.06 2.57 -12.86
C ARG A 411 -13.03 1.09 -12.50
N SER A 412 -11.97 0.65 -11.82
CA SER A 412 -11.84 -0.75 -11.41
C SER A 412 -12.90 -1.16 -10.39
N ASN A 413 -13.22 -2.46 -10.34
CA ASN A 413 -14.10 -3.04 -9.33
C ASN A 413 -13.66 -2.67 -7.92
N ASP A 414 -12.36 -2.77 -7.62
CA ASP A 414 -11.79 -2.44 -6.32
C ASP A 414 -11.96 -0.95 -5.95
N ALA A 415 -11.74 -0.03 -6.91
CA ALA A 415 -11.96 1.40 -6.67
C ALA A 415 -13.43 1.72 -6.34
N LEU A 416 -14.37 0.99 -6.94
CA LEU A 416 -15.80 1.13 -6.66
C LEU A 416 -16.19 0.55 -5.31
N VAL A 417 -15.61 -0.60 -4.93
CA VAL A 417 -15.72 -1.17 -3.58
C VAL A 417 -15.20 -0.20 -2.54
N GLY A 418 -14.03 0.41 -2.79
CA GLY A 418 -13.43 1.42 -1.91
C GLY A 418 -14.37 2.61 -1.63
N ALA A 419 -15.14 3.06 -2.64
CA ALA A 419 -16.14 4.11 -2.45
C ALA A 419 -17.29 3.69 -1.54
N VAL A 420 -17.72 2.42 -1.59
CA VAL A 420 -18.73 1.87 -0.68
C VAL A 420 -18.20 1.73 0.74
N ILE A 421 -16.96 1.26 0.90
CA ILE A 421 -16.32 1.16 2.23
C ILE A 421 -16.20 2.55 2.87
N GLN A 422 -15.86 3.60 2.10
CA GLN A 422 -15.86 4.99 2.61
C GLN A 422 -17.26 5.46 3.04
N LEU A 423 -18.32 5.06 2.33
CA LEU A 423 -19.69 5.33 2.77
C LEU A 423 -19.99 4.66 4.12
N LEU A 424 -19.57 3.41 4.29
CA LEU A 424 -19.84 2.65 5.53
C LEU A 424 -19.07 3.18 6.72
N ARG A 425 -17.79 3.54 6.52
CA ARG A 425 -16.88 3.98 7.56
C ARG A 425 -16.98 5.47 7.88
N ASP A 426 -16.99 6.31 6.85
CA ASP A 426 -16.84 7.76 6.97
C ASP A 426 -18.14 8.52 6.61
N GLU A 427 -19.25 7.81 6.41
CA GLU A 427 -20.54 8.35 5.93
C GLU A 427 -20.42 9.15 4.61
N LYS A 428 -19.37 8.91 3.78
CA LYS A 428 -19.12 9.62 2.51
C LYS A 428 -19.98 9.09 1.38
N VAL A 429 -20.83 9.94 0.82
CA VAL A 429 -21.73 9.56 -0.29
C VAL A 429 -20.92 9.26 -1.56
N PRO A 430 -21.02 8.06 -2.14
CA PRO A 430 -20.30 7.70 -3.36
C PRO A 430 -20.96 8.37 -4.59
N THR A 431 -20.59 9.62 -4.86
CA THR A 431 -21.12 10.41 -5.99
C THR A 431 -20.38 10.07 -7.29
N THR A 432 -20.99 10.35 -8.45
CA THR A 432 -20.27 10.20 -9.73
C THR A 432 -19.12 11.18 -9.83
N PRO A 433 -18.01 10.83 -10.51
CA PRO A 433 -16.90 11.75 -10.77
C PRO A 433 -17.33 13.02 -11.50
N ALA A 434 -18.24 12.91 -12.47
CA ALA A 434 -18.79 14.07 -13.21
C ALA A 434 -19.48 15.06 -12.27
N SER A 435 -20.30 14.58 -11.33
CA SER A 435 -20.98 15.46 -10.35
C SER A 435 -19.98 16.09 -9.36
N ALA A 436 -18.87 15.42 -9.06
CA ALA A 436 -17.81 15.97 -8.23
C ALA A 436 -17.10 17.13 -8.95
N LEU A 437 -16.75 16.95 -10.22
CA LEU A 437 -16.15 18.00 -11.07
C LEU A 437 -17.12 19.19 -11.26
N GLU A 438 -18.39 18.93 -11.49
CA GLU A 438 -19.42 19.98 -11.63
C GLU A 438 -19.53 20.83 -10.34
N ARG A 439 -19.59 20.19 -9.16
CA ARG A 439 -19.60 20.89 -7.87
C ARG A 439 -18.35 21.74 -7.69
N PHE A 440 -17.18 21.22 -8.01
CA PHE A 440 -15.93 21.96 -7.97
C PHE A 440 -15.99 23.20 -8.86
N ASN A 441 -16.39 23.04 -10.14
CA ASN A 441 -16.48 24.14 -11.11
C ASN A 441 -17.47 25.23 -10.66
N ARG A 442 -18.61 24.86 -10.08
CA ARG A 442 -19.61 25.79 -9.53
C ARG A 442 -19.04 26.68 -8.42
N HIS A 443 -18.11 26.15 -7.61
CA HIS A 443 -17.52 26.84 -6.47
C HIS A 443 -16.14 27.45 -6.76
N ALA A 444 -15.55 27.20 -7.93
CA ALA A 444 -14.17 27.59 -8.24
C ALA A 444 -13.88 29.09 -8.01
N ALA A 445 -14.81 29.98 -8.40
CA ALA A 445 -14.65 31.43 -8.17
C ALA A 445 -14.65 31.83 -6.68
N SER A 446 -15.18 30.99 -5.77
CA SER A 446 -15.22 31.24 -4.33
C SER A 446 -13.98 30.72 -3.58
N LEU A 447 -13.08 30.01 -4.25
CA LEU A 447 -11.87 29.45 -3.67
C LEU A 447 -10.76 30.52 -3.56
N THR A 448 -11.03 31.60 -2.87
CA THR A 448 -10.10 32.74 -2.72
C THR A 448 -9.14 32.52 -1.54
N PRO A 449 -7.94 33.17 -1.51
CA PRO A 449 -7.03 33.12 -0.38
C PRO A 449 -7.67 33.45 0.98
N ALA A 450 -8.58 34.44 0.96
CA ALA A 450 -9.31 34.85 2.18
C ALA A 450 -10.26 33.74 2.68
N ALA A 451 -11.01 33.08 1.76
CA ALA A 451 -11.91 31.98 2.10
C ALA A 451 -11.15 30.76 2.59
N VAL A 452 -10.03 30.43 1.94
CA VAL A 452 -9.12 29.34 2.33
C VAL A 452 -8.57 29.59 3.74
N LEU A 453 -8.06 30.78 4.03
CA LEU A 453 -7.55 31.14 5.34
C LEU A 453 -8.63 31.10 6.43
N ALA A 454 -9.83 31.59 6.13
CA ALA A 454 -10.97 31.57 7.06
C ALA A 454 -11.36 30.14 7.42
N ALA A 455 -11.48 29.23 6.43
CA ALA A 455 -11.80 27.82 6.64
C ALA A 455 -10.71 27.10 7.45
N LEU A 456 -9.43 27.34 7.13
CA LEU A 456 -8.31 26.79 7.86
C LEU A 456 -8.30 27.23 9.34
N ARG A 457 -8.49 28.53 9.60
CA ARG A 457 -8.54 29.07 10.98
C ARG A 457 -9.70 28.52 11.79
N ALA A 458 -10.82 28.21 11.15
CA ALA A 458 -11.97 27.61 11.80
C ALA A 458 -11.76 26.12 12.11
N ASP A 459 -10.90 25.44 11.34
CA ASP A 459 -10.60 24.02 11.50
C ASP A 459 -9.42 23.77 12.42
N ALA A 460 -8.29 24.39 12.18
CA ALA A 460 -7.07 24.17 12.94
C ALA A 460 -7.25 24.56 14.41
N LEU A 461 -6.94 23.62 15.30
CA LEU A 461 -6.91 23.91 16.72
C LEU A 461 -5.70 24.77 17.08
N PRO A 462 -5.88 25.84 17.86
CA PRO A 462 -4.74 26.69 18.24
C PRO A 462 -3.68 25.90 18.99
N LEU A 463 -2.47 25.84 18.47
CA LEU A 463 -1.31 25.17 19.08
C LEU A 463 -0.70 26.02 20.21
N ARG A 464 -1.56 26.53 21.12
CA ARG A 464 -1.13 27.22 22.34
C ARG A 464 -0.93 26.20 23.45
N ASN A 465 0.22 26.24 24.11
CA ASN A 465 0.59 25.32 25.18
C ASN A 465 0.30 23.83 24.80
N PRO A 466 0.83 23.34 23.65
CA PRO A 466 0.48 22.04 23.09
C PRO A 466 1.10 20.88 23.88
N LEU A 467 0.70 19.66 23.51
CA LEU A 467 1.45 18.45 23.80
C LEU A 467 2.62 18.37 22.82
N ILE A 468 3.82 18.09 23.32
CA ILE A 468 5.01 17.95 22.45
C ILE A 468 5.63 16.58 22.71
N ARG A 469 5.76 15.78 21.66
CA ARG A 469 6.43 14.47 21.74
C ARG A 469 7.69 14.49 20.88
N PHE A 470 8.78 14.03 21.45
CA PHE A 470 10.03 13.77 20.77
C PHE A 470 10.24 12.25 20.69
N GLN A 471 10.67 11.77 19.54
CA GLN A 471 11.24 10.44 19.39
C GLN A 471 12.60 10.54 18.68
N GLY A 472 13.51 9.61 18.96
CA GLY A 472 14.82 9.59 18.29
C GLY A 472 15.79 8.62 18.94
N ARG A 473 17.02 8.57 18.44
CA ARG A 473 18.12 7.73 18.95
C ARG A 473 18.81 8.33 20.15
N THR A 474 18.89 9.65 20.18
CA THR A 474 19.61 10.40 21.22
C THR A 474 18.68 11.38 21.90
N ALA A 475 18.88 11.57 23.20
CA ALA A 475 18.07 12.51 23.96
C ALA A 475 18.33 13.96 23.50
N PRO A 476 17.27 14.81 23.47
CA PRO A 476 17.41 16.23 23.10
C PRO A 476 18.15 17.07 24.15
N ALA A 477 18.42 16.50 25.33
CA ALA A 477 19.22 17.10 26.41
C ALA A 477 19.78 16.01 27.34
N LYS A 478 20.49 16.41 28.39
CA LYS A 478 21.14 15.49 29.35
C LYS A 478 20.22 14.42 29.99
N ASP A 479 18.95 14.74 30.15
CA ASP A 479 17.93 13.83 30.69
C ASP A 479 16.53 14.20 30.10
N ALA A 480 15.56 13.34 30.35
CA ALA A 480 14.20 13.50 29.81
C ALA A 480 13.51 14.78 30.31
N LYS A 481 13.76 15.19 31.58
CA LYS A 481 13.19 16.42 32.14
C LYS A 481 13.77 17.66 31.48
N ALA A 482 15.07 17.73 31.35
CA ALA A 482 15.76 18.84 30.66
C ALA A 482 15.35 18.88 29.17
N GLY A 483 15.23 17.74 28.51
CA GLY A 483 14.74 17.62 27.14
C GLY A 483 13.31 18.13 26.97
N ALA A 484 12.38 17.73 27.84
CA ALA A 484 11.02 18.23 27.84
C ALA A 484 10.94 19.74 28.06
N GLN A 485 11.82 20.29 28.90
CA GLN A 485 11.93 21.73 29.10
C GLN A 485 12.47 22.44 27.85
N ALA A 486 13.51 21.88 27.22
CA ALA A 486 14.09 22.43 25.99
C ALA A 486 13.09 22.46 24.84
N LEU A 487 12.33 21.38 24.61
CA LEU A 487 11.26 21.33 23.61
C LEU A 487 10.22 22.44 23.81
N ARG A 488 9.74 22.62 25.02
CA ARG A 488 8.78 23.69 25.34
C ARG A 488 9.39 25.09 25.22
N ALA A 489 10.64 25.26 25.63
CA ALA A 489 11.34 26.52 25.48
C ALA A 489 11.48 26.93 24.02
N THR A 490 11.94 26.00 23.17
CA THR A 490 12.06 26.22 21.71
C THR A 490 10.71 26.54 21.07
N TRP A 491 9.65 25.81 21.42
CA TRP A 491 8.30 26.10 20.94
C TRP A 491 7.86 27.52 21.33
N ASN A 492 8.03 27.91 22.59
CA ASN A 492 7.66 29.23 23.10
C ASN A 492 8.52 30.35 22.47
N GLU A 493 9.81 30.10 22.25
CA GLU A 493 10.70 31.00 21.51
C GLU A 493 10.18 31.22 20.08
N ALA A 494 9.88 30.13 19.36
CA ALA A 494 9.34 30.19 18.02
C ALA A 494 8.00 30.97 17.97
N LEU A 495 7.16 30.87 18.99
CA LEU A 495 5.90 31.63 19.06
C LEU A 495 6.09 33.13 19.26
N ARG A 496 7.20 33.58 19.84
CA ARG A 496 7.50 35.00 20.14
C ARG A 496 8.38 35.67 19.09
N ALA A 497 9.18 34.87 18.39
CA ALA A 497 10.14 35.40 17.41
C ALA A 497 9.44 36.16 16.24
N PRO A 498 10.06 37.20 15.68
CA PRO A 498 9.53 37.86 14.49
C PRO A 498 9.39 36.92 13.31
N LEU A 499 8.33 37.06 12.51
CA LEU A 499 8.11 36.31 11.30
C LEU A 499 9.05 36.79 10.19
N ARG A 500 10.03 35.99 9.80
CA ARG A 500 11.11 36.38 8.87
C ARG A 500 11.16 35.53 7.59
N LEU A 501 10.39 34.44 7.51
CA LEU A 501 10.43 33.56 6.37
C LEU A 501 9.69 34.20 5.16
N LYS A 502 10.42 34.43 4.09
CA LYS A 502 9.86 34.69 2.76
C LYS A 502 10.10 33.44 1.92
N VAL A 503 9.05 32.69 1.62
CA VAL A 503 9.11 31.62 0.64
C VAL A 503 8.56 32.19 -0.67
N SER A 504 9.47 32.45 -1.62
CA SER A 504 9.07 32.93 -2.95
C SER A 504 8.66 31.76 -3.83
N ALA A 505 7.58 31.88 -4.58
CA ALA A 505 7.25 30.90 -5.60
C ALA A 505 8.15 31.13 -6.83
N PRO A 506 8.70 30.07 -7.49
CA PRO A 506 9.40 30.23 -8.75
C PRO A 506 8.45 30.75 -9.83
N SER A 507 8.99 31.52 -10.78
CA SER A 507 8.25 32.03 -11.94
C SER A 507 8.95 31.53 -13.21
N GLY A 508 8.18 31.26 -14.27
CA GLY A 508 8.70 30.84 -15.56
C GLY A 508 7.85 29.80 -16.25
N THR A 509 8.38 29.24 -17.34
CA THR A 509 7.77 28.16 -18.13
C THR A 509 8.71 26.96 -18.16
N PHE A 510 8.18 25.78 -18.39
CA PHE A 510 8.97 24.57 -18.57
C PHE A 510 9.87 24.70 -19.80
N ALA A 511 11.19 24.57 -19.61
CA ALA A 511 12.21 24.96 -20.59
C ALA A 511 12.59 23.86 -21.59
N TYR A 512 12.09 22.62 -21.40
CA TYR A 512 12.47 21.47 -22.23
C TYR A 512 11.35 21.08 -23.19
N THR A 513 11.10 21.91 -24.19
CA THR A 513 10.07 21.68 -25.21
C THR A 513 10.65 21.41 -26.59
N ASP A 514 11.95 21.65 -26.79
CA ASP A 514 12.67 21.47 -28.05
C ASP A 514 13.90 20.59 -27.80
N PHE A 515 13.99 19.47 -28.51
CA PHE A 515 15.09 18.49 -28.49
C PHE A 515 15.82 18.43 -29.84
N GLY A 516 15.48 19.31 -30.80
CA GLY A 516 16.02 19.34 -32.14
C GLY A 516 15.05 18.88 -33.22
N ALA A 517 15.58 18.62 -34.43
CA ALA A 517 14.76 18.14 -35.52
C ALA A 517 14.10 16.79 -35.19
N PRO A 518 12.81 16.60 -35.52
CA PRO A 518 12.14 15.33 -35.29
C PRO A 518 12.88 14.15 -35.91
N GLY A 519 13.04 13.06 -35.17
CA GLY A 519 13.73 11.86 -35.63
C GLY A 519 12.99 11.18 -36.79
N THR A 520 13.75 10.72 -37.77
CA THR A 520 13.22 9.96 -38.90
C THR A 520 13.01 8.50 -38.50
N ILE A 521 11.97 7.87 -39.06
CA ILE A 521 11.63 6.47 -38.84
C ILE A 521 12.50 5.62 -39.77
N ALA A 522 13.27 4.70 -39.20
CA ALA A 522 14.06 3.71 -39.92
C ALA A 522 13.28 2.40 -40.20
N SER A 523 12.39 2.02 -39.28
CA SER A 523 11.48 0.89 -39.48
C SER A 523 10.17 1.08 -38.72
N ASP A 524 9.06 0.56 -39.27
CA ASP A 524 7.71 0.60 -38.71
C ASP A 524 7.05 -0.75 -38.98
N VAL A 525 6.86 -1.57 -37.96
CA VAL A 525 6.33 -2.93 -38.06
C VAL A 525 5.15 -3.09 -37.14
N THR A 526 4.03 -3.57 -37.64
CA THR A 526 2.84 -3.86 -36.87
C THR A 526 2.62 -5.37 -36.75
N ARG A 527 2.58 -5.86 -35.51
CA ARG A 527 2.09 -7.18 -35.14
C ARG A 527 0.57 -7.08 -35.02
N ALA A 528 -0.13 -7.30 -36.11
CA ALA A 528 -1.59 -7.14 -36.17
C ALA A 528 -2.35 -8.08 -35.23
N ASP A 529 -1.84 -9.29 -35.01
CA ASP A 529 -2.34 -10.30 -34.07
C ASP A 529 -2.40 -9.78 -32.62
N LEU A 530 -1.51 -8.86 -32.25
CA LEU A 530 -1.39 -8.27 -30.92
C LEU A 530 -1.84 -6.80 -30.87
N GLY A 531 -2.08 -6.16 -32.01
CA GLY A 531 -2.24 -4.71 -32.09
C GLY A 531 -1.03 -3.96 -31.53
N LEU A 532 0.16 -4.52 -31.71
CA LEU A 532 1.44 -3.97 -31.24
C LEU A 532 2.20 -3.37 -32.42
N ARG A 533 2.45 -2.04 -32.40
CA ARG A 533 3.26 -1.34 -33.39
C ARG A 533 4.65 -1.10 -32.83
N GLN A 534 5.67 -1.46 -33.57
CA GLN A 534 7.08 -1.36 -33.20
C GLN A 534 7.80 -0.47 -34.17
N ILE A 535 8.41 0.60 -33.67
CA ILE A 535 9.11 1.60 -34.46
C ILE A 535 10.58 1.65 -34.04
N ARG A 536 11.47 1.84 -35.00
CA ARG A 536 12.86 2.19 -34.75
C ARG A 536 13.17 3.52 -35.43
N PHE A 537 13.64 4.47 -34.64
CA PHE A 537 14.13 5.73 -35.17
C PHE A 537 15.57 5.61 -35.68
N ALA A 538 15.98 6.47 -36.60
CA ALA A 538 17.31 6.48 -37.20
C ALA A 538 18.43 6.71 -36.16
N ASN A 539 18.12 7.37 -35.02
CA ASN A 539 19.03 7.56 -33.90
C ASN A 539 19.24 6.32 -33.03
N GLY A 540 18.58 5.19 -33.35
CA GLY A 540 18.68 3.94 -32.60
C GLY A 540 17.57 3.69 -31.55
N VAL A 541 16.79 4.69 -31.18
CA VAL A 541 15.69 4.53 -30.20
C VAL A 541 14.61 3.61 -30.74
N ARG A 542 14.13 2.69 -29.90
CA ARG A 542 12.99 1.79 -30.17
C ARG A 542 11.74 2.28 -29.46
N LEU A 543 10.59 2.09 -30.08
CA LEU A 543 9.28 2.45 -29.54
C LEU A 543 8.29 1.31 -29.75
N ASN A 544 7.71 0.81 -28.68
CA ASN A 544 6.60 -0.13 -28.67
C ASN A 544 5.31 0.61 -28.32
N LEU A 545 4.26 0.45 -29.13
CA LEU A 545 2.95 1.07 -28.95
C LEU A 545 1.86 0.00 -28.86
N LYS A 546 1.16 -0.03 -27.72
CA LYS A 546 -0.03 -0.86 -27.53
C LYS A 546 -1.21 0.01 -27.12
N ARG A 547 -2.06 0.35 -28.10
CA ARG A 547 -3.32 1.04 -27.78
C ARG A 547 -4.30 0.07 -27.14
N THR A 548 -4.98 0.51 -26.09
CA THR A 548 -6.05 -0.20 -25.41
C THR A 548 -7.18 0.76 -25.07
N ASP A 549 -8.36 0.20 -24.77
CA ASP A 549 -9.53 0.89 -24.20
C ASP A 549 -9.85 0.45 -22.75
N LEU A 550 -8.91 -0.25 -22.11
CA LEU A 550 -9.09 -0.83 -20.78
C LEU A 550 -9.19 0.24 -19.68
N GLU A 551 -8.49 1.35 -19.83
CA GLU A 551 -8.51 2.50 -18.92
C GLU A 551 -8.59 3.79 -19.74
N ALA A 552 -9.74 4.45 -19.71
CA ALA A 552 -9.98 5.69 -20.48
C ALA A 552 -9.06 6.82 -20.00
N ASP A 553 -8.52 7.60 -20.95
CA ASP A 553 -7.60 8.72 -20.72
C ASP A 553 -6.35 8.36 -19.88
N ARG A 554 -5.94 7.09 -19.90
CA ARG A 554 -4.76 6.61 -19.18
C ARG A 554 -3.71 6.08 -20.13
N VAL A 555 -2.48 6.58 -20.01
CA VAL A 555 -1.31 6.10 -20.76
C VAL A 555 -0.21 5.74 -19.79
N LEU A 556 0.25 4.50 -19.86
CA LEU A 556 1.43 4.03 -19.13
C LEU A 556 2.66 4.21 -20.02
N VAL A 557 3.72 4.75 -19.45
CA VAL A 557 5.01 5.00 -20.11
C VAL A 557 6.08 4.20 -19.39
N ARG A 558 6.87 3.44 -20.13
CA ARG A 558 8.02 2.72 -19.62
C ARG A 558 9.20 2.93 -20.55
N ILE A 559 10.37 3.24 -19.98
CA ILE A 559 11.62 3.39 -20.73
C ILE A 559 12.66 2.48 -20.09
N TYR A 560 13.33 1.73 -20.92
CA TYR A 560 14.55 1.01 -20.58
C TYR A 560 15.73 1.72 -21.26
N LEU A 561 16.72 2.05 -20.46
CA LEU A 561 17.98 2.65 -20.90
C LEU A 561 19.13 1.74 -20.48
N ASP A 562 19.98 1.36 -21.41
CA ASP A 562 21.11 0.44 -21.22
C ASP A 562 22.01 0.83 -20.03
N GLY A 563 22.36 -0.13 -19.18
CA GLY A 563 23.19 0.06 -17.99
C GLY A 563 22.72 -0.77 -16.79
N GLY A 564 22.03 -0.11 -15.86
CA GLY A 564 21.51 -0.77 -14.66
C GLY A 564 22.58 -1.29 -13.71
N GLU A 565 22.21 -2.26 -12.86
CA GLU A 565 23.10 -2.89 -11.86
C GLU A 565 24.33 -3.60 -12.48
N LEU A 566 24.32 -3.87 -13.76
CA LEU A 566 25.50 -4.42 -14.44
C LEU A 566 26.68 -3.43 -14.54
N LEU A 567 26.47 -2.16 -14.21
CA LEU A 567 27.55 -1.19 -14.02
C LEU A 567 28.21 -1.29 -12.63
N ASP A 568 27.56 -1.94 -11.68
CA ASP A 568 28.15 -2.24 -10.38
C ASP A 568 29.18 -3.36 -10.58
N THR A 569 30.44 -3.05 -10.27
CA THR A 569 31.54 -4.00 -10.40
C THR A 569 32.07 -4.38 -9.02
N LYS A 570 32.91 -5.42 -8.93
CA LYS A 570 33.57 -5.76 -7.68
C LYS A 570 34.48 -4.64 -7.15
N ALA A 571 35.02 -3.81 -8.05
CA ALA A 571 35.87 -2.65 -7.70
C ALA A 571 35.05 -1.38 -7.37
N ASN A 572 33.85 -1.26 -7.92
CA ASN A 572 32.90 -0.15 -7.68
C ASN A 572 31.47 -0.71 -7.50
N PRO A 573 31.17 -1.32 -6.35
CA PRO A 573 29.92 -2.03 -6.13
C PRO A 573 28.71 -1.11 -5.86
N THR A 574 28.91 0.18 -5.86
CA THR A 574 27.88 1.21 -5.57
C THR A 574 27.76 2.23 -6.72
N ALA A 575 28.21 1.86 -7.95
CA ALA A 575 28.22 2.79 -9.08
C ALA A 575 26.81 3.34 -9.41
N THR A 576 25.78 2.53 -9.21
CA THR A 576 24.40 2.88 -9.56
C THR A 576 23.51 3.21 -8.35
N GLU A 577 24.04 3.16 -7.14
CA GLU A 577 23.30 3.25 -5.87
C GLU A 577 22.45 4.53 -5.77
N MET A 578 22.96 5.67 -6.18
CA MET A 578 22.23 6.94 -6.11
C MET A 578 21.32 7.22 -7.32
N THR A 579 21.16 6.29 -8.25
CA THR A 579 20.35 6.53 -9.48
C THR A 579 18.95 7.03 -9.16
N SER A 580 18.28 6.46 -8.14
CA SER A 580 16.93 6.86 -7.74
C SER A 580 16.85 8.32 -7.22
N MET A 581 17.98 8.94 -6.91
CA MET A 581 18.05 10.32 -6.44
C MET A 581 18.11 11.35 -7.57
N LEU A 582 18.29 10.94 -8.84
CA LEU A 582 18.33 11.86 -9.98
C LEU A 582 17.14 12.83 -10.06
N PRO A 583 15.88 12.38 -9.91
CA PRO A 583 14.73 13.29 -9.93
C PRO A 583 14.75 14.32 -8.78
N THR A 584 15.37 13.98 -7.65
CA THR A 584 15.54 14.91 -6.50
C THR A 584 16.47 16.07 -6.88
N GLY A 585 17.51 15.82 -7.67
CA GLY A 585 18.36 16.85 -8.24
C GLY A 585 17.65 17.75 -9.27
N GLY A 586 16.45 17.39 -9.71
CA GLY A 586 15.70 18.12 -10.75
C GLY A 586 16.34 17.97 -12.13
N LEU A 587 16.16 19.00 -12.96
CA LEU A 587 16.76 19.13 -14.29
C LEU A 587 17.78 20.28 -14.29
N GLY A 588 18.67 20.32 -15.27
CA GLY A 588 19.69 21.38 -15.37
C GLY A 588 19.10 22.80 -15.21
N LYS A 589 18.03 23.09 -15.92
CA LYS A 589 17.36 24.41 -15.92
C LYS A 589 16.30 24.59 -14.81
N HIS A 590 15.90 23.52 -14.11
CA HIS A 590 14.82 23.55 -13.10
C HIS A 590 15.18 22.71 -11.89
N SER A 591 15.10 23.28 -10.70
CA SER A 591 15.12 22.49 -9.47
C SER A 591 13.86 21.62 -9.37
N LEU A 592 13.85 20.65 -8.48
CA LEU A 592 12.64 19.85 -8.20
C LEU A 592 11.48 20.74 -7.71
N ASP A 593 11.79 21.84 -6.98
CA ASP A 593 10.78 22.78 -6.51
C ASP A 593 10.17 23.59 -7.66
N ASP A 594 11.01 24.05 -8.61
CA ASP A 594 10.55 24.70 -9.83
C ASP A 594 9.61 23.78 -10.63
N LEU A 595 10.03 22.51 -10.85
CA LEU A 595 9.22 21.53 -11.58
C LEU A 595 7.86 21.31 -10.94
N GLN A 596 7.78 21.22 -9.61
CA GLN A 596 6.50 21.02 -8.94
C GLN A 596 5.55 22.23 -9.12
N THR A 597 6.09 23.44 -9.17
CA THR A 597 5.26 24.63 -9.42
C THR A 597 4.90 24.76 -10.91
N LEU A 598 5.86 24.58 -11.82
CA LEU A 598 5.65 24.73 -13.27
C LEU A 598 4.71 23.66 -13.85
N LEU A 599 4.74 22.47 -13.27
CA LEU A 599 3.92 21.33 -13.69
C LEU A 599 2.66 21.14 -12.84
N ALA A 600 2.34 22.10 -11.96
CA ALA A 600 1.10 22.05 -11.17
C ALA A 600 -0.14 21.96 -12.08
N GLY A 601 -1.04 21.02 -11.78
CA GLY A 601 -2.21 20.77 -12.62
C GLY A 601 -1.93 19.95 -13.89
N ARG A 602 -0.75 19.33 -14.02
CA ARG A 602 -0.41 18.39 -15.09
C ARG A 602 -0.25 16.98 -14.53
N SER A 603 -0.64 15.98 -15.29
CA SER A 603 -0.55 14.57 -14.91
C SER A 603 0.77 13.97 -15.40
N VAL A 604 1.89 14.48 -14.87
CA VAL A 604 3.24 14.04 -15.25
C VAL A 604 4.09 13.76 -14.02
N SER A 605 5.02 12.82 -14.15
CA SER A 605 5.95 12.44 -13.10
C SER A 605 7.26 11.94 -13.67
N SER A 606 8.32 11.93 -12.84
CA SER A 606 9.61 11.36 -13.20
C SER A 606 10.08 10.42 -12.10
N SER A 607 10.47 9.23 -12.48
CA SER A 607 11.16 8.26 -11.62
C SER A 607 12.20 7.53 -12.46
N ILE A 608 13.30 7.14 -11.82
CA ILE A 608 14.33 6.30 -12.43
C ILE A 608 14.85 5.34 -11.36
N SER A 609 15.12 4.12 -11.73
CA SER A 609 15.75 3.11 -10.90
C SER A 609 16.80 2.35 -11.68
N SER A 610 17.80 1.83 -11.00
CA SER A 610 18.75 0.86 -11.52
C SER A 610 18.25 -0.53 -11.20
N SER A 611 18.13 -1.41 -12.18
CA SER A 611 17.70 -2.78 -11.98
C SER A 611 18.21 -3.68 -13.11
N GLY A 612 18.89 -4.74 -12.74
CA GLY A 612 19.39 -5.69 -13.70
C GLY A 612 20.29 -5.06 -14.79
N ASP A 613 19.89 -5.19 -16.05
CA ASP A 613 20.65 -4.73 -17.23
C ASP A 613 20.19 -3.37 -17.78
N ALA A 614 19.38 -2.63 -17.05
CA ALA A 614 18.90 -1.34 -17.52
C ALA A 614 18.56 -0.36 -16.38
N PHE A 615 18.65 0.92 -16.67
CA PHE A 615 17.91 1.94 -15.93
C PHE A 615 16.47 1.94 -16.43
N THR A 616 15.54 1.94 -15.48
CA THR A 616 14.11 1.89 -15.78
C THR A 616 13.46 3.19 -15.36
N LEU A 617 12.80 3.88 -16.31
CA LEU A 617 11.96 5.04 -16.02
C LEU A 617 10.49 4.65 -16.22
N GLY A 618 9.62 5.09 -15.31
CA GLY A 618 8.20 4.76 -15.37
C GLY A 618 7.33 5.95 -15.04
N ALA A 619 6.21 6.09 -15.74
CA ALA A 619 5.20 7.11 -15.47
C ALA A 619 3.81 6.66 -15.92
N GLY A 620 2.80 7.29 -15.33
CA GLY A 620 1.44 7.22 -15.82
C GLY A 620 0.94 8.63 -16.10
N THR A 621 0.33 8.83 -17.27
CA THR A 621 -0.13 10.14 -17.73
C THR A 621 -1.51 10.06 -18.40
N THR A 622 -2.00 11.17 -18.94
CA THR A 622 -3.23 11.26 -19.72
C THR A 622 -2.91 11.55 -21.19
N ARG A 623 -3.89 11.41 -22.07
CA ARG A 623 -3.72 11.82 -23.49
C ARG A 623 -3.28 13.28 -23.62
N ARG A 624 -3.86 14.18 -22.82
CA ARG A 624 -3.52 15.61 -22.80
C ARG A 624 -2.06 15.88 -22.44
N ASP A 625 -1.51 15.12 -21.50
CA ASP A 625 -0.21 15.39 -20.92
C ASP A 625 0.91 14.46 -21.43
N LEU A 626 0.61 13.57 -22.41
CA LEU A 626 1.55 12.58 -22.94
C LEU A 626 2.83 13.24 -23.52
N GLU A 627 2.71 14.29 -24.33
CA GLU A 627 3.88 14.96 -24.89
C GLU A 627 4.76 15.58 -23.80
N LEU A 628 4.14 16.27 -22.84
CA LEU A 628 4.86 16.85 -21.69
C LEU A 628 5.53 15.77 -20.83
N GLN A 629 4.88 14.61 -20.68
CA GLN A 629 5.47 13.46 -19.99
C GLN A 629 6.73 12.95 -20.69
N LEU A 630 6.67 12.82 -22.02
CA LEU A 630 7.83 12.41 -22.83
C LEU A 630 8.95 13.46 -22.76
N GLN A 631 8.62 14.74 -22.84
CA GLN A 631 9.57 15.86 -22.68
C GLN A 631 10.26 15.82 -21.31
N LEU A 632 9.52 15.61 -20.23
CA LEU A 632 10.07 15.53 -18.87
C LEU A 632 11.06 14.36 -18.72
N LEU A 633 10.72 13.17 -19.24
CA LEU A 633 11.59 12.00 -19.16
C LEU A 633 12.81 12.12 -20.10
N ALA A 634 12.64 12.69 -21.27
CA ALA A 634 13.76 12.98 -22.17
C ALA A 634 14.75 13.98 -21.54
N ALA A 635 14.23 15.03 -20.88
CA ALA A 635 15.03 16.01 -20.17
C ALA A 635 15.78 15.38 -18.99
N LEU A 636 15.14 14.46 -18.23
CA LEU A 636 15.80 13.76 -17.13
C LEU A 636 16.99 12.89 -17.62
N ILE A 637 16.92 12.33 -18.81
CA ILE A 637 18.01 11.53 -19.41
C ILE A 637 19.11 12.44 -19.95
N THR A 638 18.75 13.57 -20.57
CA THR A 638 19.72 14.41 -21.31
C THR A 638 20.36 15.50 -20.48
N ASP A 639 19.63 16.05 -19.51
CA ASP A 639 20.09 17.18 -18.69
C ASP A 639 19.60 17.07 -17.21
N PRO A 640 19.93 15.97 -16.49
CA PRO A 640 19.64 15.87 -15.08
C PRO A 640 20.38 16.96 -14.28
N GLY A 641 19.76 17.39 -13.18
CA GLY A 641 20.23 18.57 -12.43
C GLY A 641 21.51 18.39 -11.64
N TRP A 642 21.87 17.16 -11.25
CA TRP A 642 23.09 16.82 -10.49
C TRP A 642 23.34 17.69 -9.23
N ARG A 643 22.30 18.13 -8.54
CA ARG A 643 22.38 19.05 -7.40
C ARG A 643 22.70 18.35 -6.09
N THR A 644 23.48 19.04 -5.25
CA THR A 644 23.95 18.54 -3.95
C THR A 644 22.83 18.36 -2.91
N GLU A 645 21.65 18.91 -3.10
CA GLU A 645 20.49 18.67 -2.25
C GLU A 645 20.06 17.18 -2.25
N ALA A 646 20.36 16.48 -3.33
CA ALA A 646 20.16 15.03 -3.42
C ALA A 646 21.19 14.25 -2.58
N ASP A 647 22.44 14.74 -2.49
CA ASP A 647 23.49 14.12 -1.68
C ASP A 647 23.10 14.13 -0.19
N GLU A 648 22.68 15.30 0.33
CA GLU A 648 22.24 15.44 1.72
C GLU A 648 21.07 14.49 2.07
N LEU A 649 20.05 14.44 1.23
CA LEU A 649 18.92 13.55 1.45
C LEU A 649 19.36 12.07 1.45
N TYR A 650 20.25 11.71 0.54
CA TYR A 650 20.78 10.35 0.45
C TYR A 650 21.59 9.98 1.70
N HIS A 651 22.53 10.80 2.12
CA HIS A 651 23.37 10.55 3.31
C HIS A 651 22.54 10.39 4.59
N GLN A 652 21.51 11.21 4.75
CA GLN A 652 20.58 11.10 5.86
C GLN A 652 19.76 9.80 5.80
N THR A 653 19.36 9.37 4.59
CA THR A 653 18.66 8.10 4.38
C THR A 653 19.56 6.92 4.77
N MET A 654 20.83 6.95 4.38
CA MET A 654 21.80 5.93 4.75
C MET A 654 22.08 5.88 6.26
N THR A 655 22.14 7.03 6.93
CA THR A 655 22.24 7.08 8.40
C THR A 655 21.10 6.31 9.07
N ASN A 656 19.86 6.47 8.58
CA ASN A 656 18.70 5.74 9.09
C ASN A 656 18.71 4.25 8.71
N PHE A 657 19.19 3.92 7.51
CA PHE A 657 19.35 2.54 7.06
C PHE A 657 20.30 1.77 7.99
N PHE A 658 21.49 2.30 8.25
CA PHE A 658 22.47 1.65 9.13
C PHE A 658 22.00 1.51 10.58
N ALA A 659 21.23 2.46 11.08
CA ALA A 659 20.63 2.35 12.41
C ALA A 659 19.61 1.20 12.53
N ARG A 660 19.00 0.80 11.41
CA ARG A 660 17.99 -0.27 11.35
C ARG A 660 18.51 -1.57 10.78
N LEU A 661 19.77 -1.63 10.37
CA LEU A 661 20.38 -2.74 9.62
C LEU A 661 20.08 -4.11 10.26
N THR A 662 20.13 -4.19 11.59
CA THR A 662 19.89 -5.41 12.38
C THR A 662 18.80 -5.21 13.45
N ALA A 663 17.98 -4.19 13.37
CA ALA A 663 17.00 -3.85 14.41
C ALA A 663 15.86 -4.87 14.52
N THR A 664 15.60 -5.64 13.46
CA THR A 664 14.62 -6.73 13.45
C THR A 664 15.20 -7.98 12.78
N PRO A 665 14.63 -9.18 13.02
CA PRO A 665 15.07 -10.39 12.32
C PRO A 665 15.01 -10.22 10.78
N SER A 666 13.92 -9.64 10.27
CA SER A 666 13.74 -9.44 8.82
C SER A 666 14.78 -8.49 8.24
N SER A 667 15.11 -7.37 8.91
CA SER A 667 16.14 -6.46 8.43
C SER A 667 17.54 -7.09 8.47
N ALA A 668 17.87 -7.84 9.52
CA ALA A 668 19.13 -8.57 9.62
C ALA A 668 19.27 -9.60 8.49
N LEU A 669 18.20 -10.37 8.22
CA LEU A 669 18.18 -11.34 7.11
C LEU A 669 18.37 -10.67 5.76
N SER A 670 17.55 -9.67 5.44
CA SER A 670 17.51 -9.02 4.12
C SER A 670 18.84 -8.34 3.78
N ASN A 671 19.52 -7.78 4.78
CA ASN A 671 20.78 -7.05 4.58
C ASN A 671 22.02 -7.98 4.60
N THR A 672 21.91 -9.18 5.16
CA THR A 672 23.07 -10.09 5.28
C THR A 672 23.02 -11.25 4.31
N LEU A 673 21.83 -11.79 4.02
CA LEU A 673 21.67 -12.99 3.19
C LEU A 673 22.26 -12.85 1.78
N PRO A 674 22.12 -11.71 1.04
CA PRO A 674 22.70 -11.57 -0.28
C PRO A 674 24.22 -11.77 -0.31
N SER A 675 24.93 -11.27 0.69
CA SER A 675 26.36 -11.51 0.89
C SER A 675 26.67 -12.98 1.17
N VAL A 676 25.90 -13.61 2.05
CA VAL A 676 26.10 -15.03 2.41
C VAL A 676 25.97 -15.92 1.17
N ILE A 677 24.89 -15.80 0.40
CA ILE A 677 24.62 -16.67 -0.74
C ILE A 677 25.52 -16.38 -1.96
N SER A 678 26.07 -15.15 -2.07
CA SER A 678 27.03 -14.79 -3.12
C SER A 678 28.50 -14.99 -2.72
N GLY A 679 28.75 -15.57 -1.54
CA GLY A 679 30.12 -15.82 -1.06
C GLY A 679 30.92 -14.54 -0.78
N GLY A 680 30.23 -13.44 -0.38
CA GLY A 680 30.85 -12.16 -0.05
C GLY A 680 31.16 -11.32 -1.30
N ASP A 681 30.54 -11.56 -2.44
CA ASP A 681 30.70 -10.70 -3.63
C ASP A 681 30.33 -9.25 -3.24
N PRO A 682 31.24 -8.27 -3.41
CA PRO A 682 30.99 -6.88 -2.99
C PRO A 682 29.72 -6.26 -3.61
N ARG A 683 29.32 -6.66 -4.82
CA ARG A 683 28.11 -6.16 -5.51
C ARG A 683 26.80 -6.52 -4.79
N PHE A 684 26.82 -7.56 -3.95
CA PHE A 684 25.67 -8.07 -3.20
C PHE A 684 25.88 -8.02 -1.69
N THR A 685 26.89 -7.30 -1.25
CA THR A 685 27.25 -7.13 0.15
C THR A 685 27.07 -5.67 0.55
N VAL A 686 26.36 -5.42 1.65
CA VAL A 686 26.26 -4.08 2.22
C VAL A 686 27.66 -3.59 2.54
N GLN A 687 28.06 -2.46 1.94
CA GLN A 687 29.35 -1.86 2.13
C GLN A 687 29.43 -1.11 3.49
N PRO A 688 30.62 -0.76 3.98
CA PRO A 688 30.75 0.07 5.18
C PRO A 688 30.05 1.43 5.03
N PRO A 689 29.54 2.02 6.15
CA PRO A 689 28.78 3.29 6.12
C PRO A 689 29.51 4.42 5.41
N GLU A 690 30.83 4.52 5.55
CA GLU A 690 31.69 5.52 4.93
C GLU A 690 31.67 5.46 3.41
N THR A 691 31.47 4.26 2.82
CA THR A 691 31.32 4.11 1.37
C THR A 691 30.10 4.86 0.87
N TYR A 692 28.96 4.71 1.54
CA TYR A 692 27.71 5.38 1.17
C TYR A 692 27.76 6.88 1.46
N GLN A 693 28.44 7.29 2.55
CA GLN A 693 28.62 8.70 2.88
C GLN A 693 29.56 9.44 1.91
N ALA A 694 30.38 8.70 1.16
CA ALA A 694 31.26 9.27 0.13
C ALA A 694 30.57 9.39 -1.24
N LEU A 695 29.39 8.82 -1.44
CA LEU A 695 28.65 8.92 -2.69
C LEU A 695 28.06 10.33 -2.86
N THR A 696 28.11 10.83 -4.09
CA THR A 696 27.58 12.14 -4.47
C THR A 696 26.98 12.10 -5.86
N MET A 697 26.14 13.07 -6.22
CA MET A 697 25.64 13.24 -7.58
C MET A 697 26.77 13.46 -8.61
N ALA A 698 27.87 14.08 -8.20
CA ALA A 698 29.04 14.23 -9.03
C ALA A 698 29.73 12.87 -9.34
N ARG A 699 29.78 11.98 -8.34
CA ARG A 699 30.30 10.62 -8.51
C ARG A 699 29.35 9.80 -9.39
N LEU A 700 28.05 9.84 -9.11
CA LEU A 700 27.05 9.17 -9.93
C LEU A 700 27.14 9.61 -11.41
N LYS A 701 27.31 10.93 -11.65
CA LYS A 701 27.52 11.46 -13.01
C LYS A 701 28.72 10.84 -13.71
N ALA A 702 29.82 10.64 -12.99
CA ALA A 702 31.00 9.99 -13.54
C ALA A 702 30.76 8.51 -13.87
N ASP A 703 29.99 7.81 -13.03
CA ASP A 703 29.75 6.38 -13.16
C ASP A 703 28.70 6.04 -14.24
N ILE A 704 27.61 6.82 -14.37
CA ILE A 704 26.49 6.49 -15.29
C ILE A 704 26.29 7.47 -16.44
N GLY A 705 26.97 8.62 -16.44
CA GLY A 705 26.72 9.70 -17.41
C GLY A 705 26.90 9.27 -18.87
N ASP A 706 27.85 8.36 -19.16
CA ASP A 706 28.02 7.79 -20.50
C ASP A 706 26.77 7.03 -20.94
N ARG A 707 26.19 6.24 -20.07
CA ARG A 707 24.94 5.48 -20.39
C ARG A 707 23.77 6.40 -20.62
N LEU A 708 23.59 7.42 -19.75
CA LEU A 708 22.56 8.44 -19.98
C LEU A 708 22.72 9.14 -21.33
N ALA A 709 23.96 9.41 -21.76
CA ALA A 709 24.24 10.09 -23.02
C ALA A 709 24.08 9.20 -24.26
N ARG A 710 24.51 7.94 -24.22
CA ARG A 710 24.67 7.10 -25.40
C ARG A 710 24.01 5.72 -25.35
N GLY A 711 23.57 5.26 -24.17
CA GLY A 711 22.99 3.94 -23.99
C GLY A 711 21.76 3.70 -24.89
N ALA A 712 21.53 2.47 -25.30
CA ALA A 712 20.33 2.08 -26.04
C ALA A 712 19.07 2.41 -25.28
N ILE A 713 18.03 2.87 -25.98
CA ILE A 713 16.73 3.21 -25.37
C ILE A 713 15.62 2.40 -26.03
N GLU A 714 14.77 1.80 -25.19
CA GLU A 714 13.49 1.24 -25.61
C GLU A 714 12.36 1.85 -24.81
N LEU A 715 11.47 2.58 -25.51
CA LEU A 715 10.29 3.24 -24.98
C LEU A 715 9.06 2.38 -25.25
N THR A 716 8.17 2.22 -24.29
CA THR A 716 6.90 1.52 -24.44
C THR A 716 5.76 2.39 -23.94
N LEU A 717 4.72 2.52 -24.75
CA LEU A 717 3.47 3.20 -24.41
C LEU A 717 2.31 2.20 -24.47
N VAL A 718 1.53 2.13 -23.39
CA VAL A 718 0.33 1.27 -23.32
C VAL A 718 -0.83 2.10 -22.80
N GLY A 719 -1.99 2.02 -23.44
CA GLY A 719 -3.21 2.66 -22.98
C GLY A 719 -4.01 3.40 -24.05
N ASP A 720 -4.71 4.42 -23.63
CA ASP A 720 -5.65 5.18 -24.44
C ASP A 720 -4.98 6.41 -25.07
N PHE A 721 -4.49 6.24 -26.28
CA PHE A 721 -3.85 7.30 -27.08
C PHE A 721 -4.05 7.07 -28.59
N ASP A 722 -3.88 8.12 -29.40
CA ASP A 722 -3.78 7.99 -30.84
C ASP A 722 -2.36 7.53 -31.24
N PRO A 723 -2.20 6.39 -31.92
CA PRO A 723 -0.90 5.83 -32.23
C PRO A 723 -0.02 6.73 -33.12
N ASP A 724 -0.58 7.41 -34.13
CA ASP A 724 0.20 8.26 -35.04
C ASP A 724 0.64 9.55 -34.32
N ALA A 725 -0.25 10.14 -33.52
CA ALA A 725 0.11 11.27 -32.65
C ALA A 725 1.23 10.88 -31.67
N ALA A 726 1.14 9.69 -31.06
CA ALA A 726 2.16 9.20 -30.12
C ALA A 726 3.53 9.00 -30.82
N VAL A 727 3.55 8.47 -32.06
CA VAL A 727 4.76 8.39 -32.89
C VAL A 727 5.35 9.77 -33.15
N ALA A 728 4.50 10.75 -33.52
CA ALA A 728 4.97 12.10 -33.78
C ALA A 728 5.53 12.79 -32.51
N MET A 729 4.92 12.57 -31.33
CA MET A 729 5.43 13.06 -30.05
C MET A 729 6.79 12.39 -29.71
N ALA A 730 6.89 11.07 -29.88
CA ALA A 730 8.13 10.34 -29.64
C ALA A 730 9.24 10.77 -30.62
N ALA A 731 8.90 11.08 -31.89
CA ALA A 731 9.85 11.59 -32.88
C ALA A 731 10.43 12.96 -32.47
N ARG A 732 9.59 13.87 -31.93
CA ARG A 732 10.03 15.19 -31.46
C ARG A 732 10.79 15.16 -30.14
N THR A 733 10.71 14.08 -29.38
CA THR A 733 11.36 13.92 -28.08
C THR A 733 12.52 12.92 -28.19
N PHE A 734 12.26 11.64 -27.98
CA PHE A 734 13.27 10.57 -27.97
C PHE A 734 13.91 10.34 -29.35
N GLY A 735 13.14 10.49 -30.45
CA GLY A 735 13.66 10.36 -31.82
C GLY A 735 14.59 11.52 -32.20
N ALA A 736 14.41 12.70 -31.58
CA ALA A 736 15.27 13.88 -31.82
C ALA A 736 16.58 13.86 -31.01
N LEU A 737 16.75 12.94 -30.06
CA LEU A 737 17.97 12.83 -29.27
C LEU A 737 19.18 12.50 -30.18
N PRO A 738 20.41 12.84 -29.75
CA PRO A 738 21.63 12.38 -30.41
C PRO A 738 21.66 10.86 -30.60
N ALA A 739 22.46 10.39 -31.55
CA ALA A 739 22.61 8.96 -31.88
C ALA A 739 22.87 8.13 -30.60
N ARG A 740 22.13 7.04 -30.47
CA ARG A 740 22.19 6.07 -29.39
C ARG A 740 22.80 4.77 -29.86
N GLU A 741 23.34 3.99 -28.94
CA GLU A 741 23.70 2.61 -29.23
C GLU A 741 22.46 1.86 -29.77
N ALA A 742 22.68 1.08 -30.84
CA ALA A 742 21.57 0.41 -31.50
C ALA A 742 21.03 -0.77 -30.69
N GLU A 743 21.88 -1.40 -29.89
CA GLU A 743 21.58 -2.58 -29.08
C GLU A 743 21.98 -2.32 -27.61
N PHE A 744 21.30 -2.97 -26.68
CA PHE A 744 21.72 -3.05 -25.28
C PHE A 744 23.03 -3.82 -25.22
N ARG A 745 23.98 -3.35 -24.43
CA ARG A 745 25.27 -4.02 -24.28
C ARG A 745 25.08 -5.40 -23.62
N PRO A 746 25.84 -6.41 -24.04
CA PRO A 746 25.68 -7.76 -23.50
C PRO A 746 26.19 -7.93 -22.06
N TYR A 747 27.18 -7.14 -21.63
CA TYR A 747 27.77 -7.19 -20.25
C TYR A 747 28.16 -8.62 -19.84
N GLU A 748 28.79 -9.39 -20.72
CA GLU A 748 29.03 -10.83 -20.51
C GLU A 748 29.82 -11.16 -19.25
N ALA A 749 30.83 -10.34 -18.93
CA ALA A 749 31.65 -10.51 -17.72
C ALA A 749 30.87 -10.14 -16.45
N GLU A 750 30.09 -9.08 -16.52
CA GLU A 750 29.33 -8.52 -15.39
C GLU A 750 28.14 -9.40 -15.03
N ARG A 751 27.56 -10.14 -15.99
CA ARG A 751 26.45 -11.09 -15.77
C ARG A 751 26.86 -12.35 -14.99
N GLN A 752 28.14 -12.51 -14.65
CA GLN A 752 28.62 -13.62 -13.85
C GLN A 752 28.30 -13.38 -12.34
N ARG A 753 27.54 -14.27 -11.76
CA ARG A 753 27.26 -14.33 -10.32
C ARG A 753 27.34 -15.76 -9.85
N SER A 754 28.16 -16.02 -8.83
CA SER A 754 28.35 -17.37 -8.29
C SER A 754 27.61 -17.55 -6.97
N PHE A 755 26.95 -18.65 -6.83
CA PHE A 755 26.40 -19.05 -5.53
C PHE A 755 27.55 -19.56 -4.64
N THR A 756 27.49 -19.24 -3.33
CA THR A 756 28.51 -19.67 -2.38
C THR A 756 28.70 -21.20 -2.42
N PRO A 757 29.95 -21.71 -2.39
CA PRO A 757 30.18 -23.16 -2.21
C PRO A 757 29.88 -23.66 -0.79
N LYS A 758 29.82 -22.74 0.19
CA LYS A 758 29.51 -23.08 1.59
C LYS A 758 28.03 -23.42 1.72
N ARG A 759 27.72 -24.62 2.19
CA ARG A 759 26.37 -25.13 2.44
C ARG A 759 26.12 -25.28 3.95
N GLY A 760 24.87 -25.54 4.30
CA GLY A 760 24.45 -25.78 5.68
C GLY A 760 24.21 -24.51 6.46
N LEU A 761 24.32 -24.60 7.77
CA LEU A 761 23.90 -23.59 8.73
C LEU A 761 24.79 -22.35 8.74
N THR A 762 24.15 -21.19 8.63
CA THR A 762 24.75 -19.86 8.82
C THR A 762 23.86 -19.08 9.79
N VAL A 763 24.45 -18.60 10.90
CA VAL A 763 23.73 -17.81 11.91
C VAL A 763 23.89 -16.33 11.60
N ILE A 764 22.76 -15.61 11.52
CA ILE A 764 22.67 -14.16 11.40
C ILE A 764 22.14 -13.60 12.72
N ARG A 765 22.65 -12.47 13.19
CA ARG A 765 22.27 -11.89 14.47
C ARG A 765 21.44 -10.62 14.29
N HIS A 766 20.40 -10.45 15.13
CA HIS A 766 19.58 -9.24 15.18
C HIS A 766 19.48 -8.67 16.60
N LYS A 767 19.14 -7.39 16.68
CA LYS A 767 18.98 -6.61 17.94
C LYS A 767 17.51 -6.44 18.35
N GLY A 768 16.59 -7.10 17.67
CA GLY A 768 15.16 -7.07 18.00
C GLY A 768 14.83 -7.95 19.20
N GLU A 769 13.56 -8.35 19.31
CA GLU A 769 13.02 -9.08 20.45
C GLU A 769 13.70 -10.44 20.66
N ALA A 770 13.91 -10.79 21.95
CA ALA A 770 14.68 -11.97 22.34
C ALA A 770 14.06 -13.33 21.98
N ASN A 771 12.75 -13.35 21.69
CA ASN A 771 12.00 -14.56 21.31
C ASN A 771 11.71 -14.65 19.80
N GLN A 772 12.21 -13.74 18.98
CA GLN A 772 12.00 -13.78 17.53
C GLN A 772 13.16 -14.47 16.82
N ALA A 773 12.83 -15.39 15.91
CA ALA A 773 13.78 -16.04 15.03
C ALA A 773 13.21 -16.19 13.62
N ILE A 774 14.09 -16.30 12.62
CA ILE A 774 13.70 -16.70 11.26
C ILE A 774 14.54 -17.92 10.86
N VAL A 775 13.86 -18.92 10.29
CA VAL A 775 14.46 -20.06 9.62
C VAL A 775 14.30 -19.87 8.13
N ARG A 776 15.40 -19.75 7.37
CA ARG A 776 15.40 -19.57 5.93
C ARG A 776 16.27 -20.58 5.23
N TYR A 777 15.68 -21.39 4.38
CA TYR A 777 16.37 -22.27 3.45
C TYR A 777 16.52 -21.59 2.09
N VAL A 778 17.69 -21.71 1.47
CA VAL A 778 17.97 -21.18 0.14
C VAL A 778 18.73 -22.23 -0.66
N TRP A 779 18.09 -22.78 -1.69
CA TRP A 779 18.71 -23.67 -2.64
C TRP A 779 19.10 -22.90 -3.91
N PRO A 780 20.31 -23.12 -4.46
CA PRO A 780 20.64 -22.62 -5.79
C PRO A 780 19.81 -23.33 -6.85
N THR A 781 19.31 -22.59 -7.81
CA THR A 781 18.63 -23.13 -8.99
C THR A 781 19.33 -22.66 -10.27
N THR A 782 18.61 -22.43 -11.34
CA THR A 782 19.12 -21.93 -12.63
C THR A 782 18.58 -20.53 -12.92
N ASP A 783 19.03 -19.93 -14.03
CA ASP A 783 18.39 -18.74 -14.59
C ASP A 783 17.09 -19.08 -15.33
N ASP A 784 16.41 -18.07 -15.88
CA ASP A 784 15.15 -18.24 -16.57
C ASP A 784 15.27 -18.52 -18.08
N SER A 785 16.45 -18.93 -18.56
CA SER A 785 16.71 -19.17 -19.99
C SER A 785 15.87 -20.31 -20.56
N ASP A 786 15.60 -21.36 -19.76
CA ASP A 786 14.66 -22.43 -20.13
C ASP A 786 13.26 -22.19 -19.57
N PRO A 787 12.27 -21.81 -20.42
CA PRO A 787 10.92 -21.52 -19.97
C PRO A 787 10.16 -22.71 -19.36
N VAL A 788 10.54 -23.95 -19.68
CA VAL A 788 9.89 -25.16 -19.11
C VAL A 788 10.36 -25.36 -17.68
N THR A 789 11.66 -25.32 -17.44
CA THR A 789 12.24 -25.38 -16.09
C THR A 789 11.76 -24.22 -15.23
N ALA A 790 11.66 -23.00 -15.79
CA ALA A 790 11.18 -21.83 -15.08
C ALA A 790 9.73 -22.03 -14.60
N MET A 791 8.84 -22.43 -15.49
CA MET A 791 7.43 -22.71 -15.16
C MET A 791 7.31 -23.88 -14.16
N GLY A 792 8.13 -24.91 -14.31
CA GLY A 792 8.15 -26.06 -13.41
C GLY A 792 8.58 -25.68 -11.99
N LEU A 793 9.60 -24.84 -11.83
CA LEU A 793 10.05 -24.35 -10.52
C LEU A 793 9.04 -23.38 -9.90
N GLU A 794 8.33 -22.59 -10.70
CA GLU A 794 7.23 -21.75 -10.22
C GLU A 794 6.07 -22.62 -9.70
N LEU A 795 5.64 -23.65 -10.44
CA LEU A 795 4.60 -24.59 -9.98
C LEU A 795 5.05 -25.41 -8.76
N LEU A 796 6.31 -25.84 -8.72
CA LEU A 796 6.88 -26.53 -7.56
C LEU A 796 6.88 -25.64 -6.31
N GLN A 797 7.11 -24.35 -6.47
CA GLN A 797 7.05 -23.38 -5.38
C GLN A 797 5.61 -23.25 -4.83
N GLU A 798 4.58 -23.20 -5.68
CA GLU A 798 3.19 -23.17 -5.22
C GLU A 798 2.83 -24.47 -4.48
N VAL A 799 3.25 -25.64 -4.98
CA VAL A 799 3.06 -26.93 -4.29
C VAL A 799 3.76 -26.95 -2.92
N ALA A 800 5.04 -26.56 -2.89
CA ALA A 800 5.79 -26.51 -1.64
C ALA A 800 5.18 -25.49 -0.66
N GLY A 801 4.59 -24.40 -1.17
CA GLY A 801 3.88 -23.40 -0.36
C GLY A 801 2.68 -24.00 0.37
N ILE A 802 1.86 -24.77 -0.32
CA ILE A 802 0.70 -25.48 0.26
C ILE A 802 1.18 -26.46 1.33
N GLU A 803 2.13 -27.34 1.02
CA GLU A 803 2.59 -28.37 1.97
C GLU A 803 3.31 -27.78 3.19
N VAL A 804 4.13 -26.76 3.01
CA VAL A 804 4.81 -26.09 4.14
C VAL A 804 3.81 -25.33 5.02
N LEU A 805 2.78 -24.73 4.43
CA LEU A 805 1.69 -24.07 5.18
C LEU A 805 0.95 -25.11 6.02
N ASP A 806 0.54 -26.23 5.43
CA ASP A 806 -0.19 -27.30 6.09
C ASP A 806 0.60 -27.89 7.27
N VAL A 807 1.92 -28.05 7.14
CA VAL A 807 2.76 -28.65 8.22
C VAL A 807 3.16 -27.62 9.28
N VAL A 808 3.67 -26.45 8.90
CA VAL A 808 4.27 -25.50 9.84
C VAL A 808 3.21 -24.62 10.51
N ARG A 809 2.17 -24.19 9.78
CA ARG A 809 1.08 -23.39 10.34
C ARG A 809 -0.03 -24.26 10.89
N GLU A 810 -0.63 -25.12 10.05
CA GLU A 810 -1.86 -25.84 10.42
C GLU A 810 -1.60 -26.99 11.40
N ALA A 811 -0.56 -27.78 11.19
CA ALA A 811 -0.27 -28.93 12.08
C ALA A 811 0.50 -28.53 13.35
N LEU A 812 1.54 -27.68 13.23
CA LEU A 812 2.37 -27.27 14.36
C LEU A 812 1.89 -26.03 15.09
N GLY A 813 1.20 -25.10 14.43
CA GLY A 813 0.77 -23.81 15.00
C GLY A 813 1.94 -22.91 15.42
N LYS A 814 3.10 -23.01 14.76
CA LYS A 814 4.37 -22.39 15.20
C LYS A 814 4.77 -21.15 14.41
N ALA A 815 4.19 -20.93 13.24
CA ALA A 815 4.42 -19.76 12.42
C ALA A 815 3.10 -19.21 11.88
N TYR A 816 2.98 -17.89 11.83
CA TYR A 816 1.82 -17.23 11.24
C TYR A 816 1.77 -17.40 9.73
N SER A 817 2.87 -17.12 9.03
CA SER A 817 2.92 -17.12 7.57
C SER A 817 4.25 -17.70 7.05
N PRO A 818 4.41 -19.03 7.04
CA PRO A 818 5.51 -19.61 6.31
C PRO A 818 5.34 -19.33 4.81
N ALA A 819 6.44 -19.13 4.10
CA ALA A 819 6.41 -18.74 2.70
C ALA A 819 7.47 -19.47 1.88
N THR A 820 7.13 -19.75 0.63
CA THR A 820 8.05 -20.29 -0.38
C THR A 820 8.22 -19.28 -1.51
N SER A 821 9.37 -19.28 -2.17
CA SER A 821 9.55 -18.50 -3.39
C SER A 821 10.56 -19.15 -4.33
N SER A 822 10.32 -19.03 -5.64
CA SER A 822 11.25 -19.36 -6.70
C SER A 822 11.61 -18.09 -7.47
N SER A 823 12.89 -17.78 -7.59
CA SER A 823 13.39 -16.59 -8.27
C SER A 823 14.51 -16.98 -9.24
N LEU A 824 14.21 -16.92 -10.54
CA LEU A 824 15.15 -17.20 -11.61
C LEU A 824 15.56 -15.90 -12.28
N SER A 825 16.86 -15.67 -12.40
CA SER A 825 17.38 -14.44 -12.95
C SER A 825 17.27 -14.37 -14.45
N ARG A 826 16.84 -13.23 -14.99
CA ARG A 826 16.97 -12.86 -16.40
C ARG A 826 18.31 -12.18 -16.72
N VAL A 827 19.03 -11.78 -15.70
CA VAL A 827 20.23 -10.95 -15.81
C VAL A 827 21.49 -11.74 -15.49
N TRP A 828 21.51 -12.44 -14.36
CA TRP A 828 22.65 -13.22 -13.88
C TRP A 828 22.58 -14.63 -14.43
N ARG A 829 23.57 -15.04 -15.25
CA ARG A 829 23.59 -16.35 -15.89
C ARG A 829 23.74 -17.49 -14.89
N GLY A 830 22.95 -18.54 -15.06
CA GLY A 830 22.94 -19.69 -14.16
C GLY A 830 22.52 -19.38 -12.73
N TRP A 831 21.97 -18.20 -12.47
CA TRP A 831 21.57 -17.76 -11.13
C TRP A 831 20.08 -17.84 -10.91
N GLY A 832 19.70 -18.53 -9.88
CA GLY A 832 18.36 -18.58 -9.33
C GLY A 832 18.36 -19.14 -7.93
N THR A 833 17.26 -18.96 -7.22
CA THR A 833 17.07 -19.48 -5.88
C THR A 833 15.67 -20.03 -5.69
N PHE A 834 15.58 -21.15 -4.97
CA PHE A 834 14.33 -21.61 -4.36
C PHE A 834 14.45 -21.43 -2.85
N THR A 835 13.42 -20.92 -2.21
CA THR A 835 13.51 -20.58 -0.78
C THR A 835 12.27 -21.01 -0.02
N VAL A 836 12.50 -21.42 1.26
CA VAL A 836 11.45 -21.60 2.27
C VAL A 836 11.80 -20.73 3.47
N ASN A 837 10.84 -19.99 3.99
CA ASN A 837 11.01 -19.06 5.10
C ASN A 837 9.93 -19.25 6.16
N ALA A 838 10.29 -19.24 7.44
CA ALA A 838 9.35 -19.23 8.55
C ALA A 838 9.85 -18.31 9.67
N SER A 839 8.99 -17.41 10.15
CA SER A 839 9.20 -16.60 11.35
C SER A 839 8.65 -17.38 12.55
N VAL A 840 9.48 -17.62 13.56
CA VAL A 840 9.15 -18.53 14.66
C VAL A 840 9.68 -18.00 16.00
N ASP A 841 9.21 -18.59 17.09
CA ASP A 841 9.86 -18.41 18.40
C ASP A 841 11.24 -19.11 18.39
N VAL A 842 12.20 -18.56 19.10
CA VAL A 842 13.55 -19.18 19.25
C VAL A 842 13.45 -20.62 19.75
N ALA A 843 12.48 -20.92 20.62
CA ALA A 843 12.25 -22.27 21.16
C ALA A 843 11.72 -23.25 20.08
N ASP A 844 11.09 -22.77 19.02
CA ASP A 844 10.45 -23.60 18.00
C ASP A 844 11.33 -23.81 16.74
N VAL A 845 12.54 -23.26 16.73
CA VAL A 845 13.49 -23.33 15.61
C VAL A 845 13.78 -24.77 15.19
N ALA A 846 14.08 -25.67 16.14
CA ALA A 846 14.44 -27.05 15.85
C ALA A 846 13.27 -27.81 15.22
N ALA A 847 12.07 -27.70 15.79
CA ALA A 847 10.86 -28.34 15.26
C ALA A 847 10.51 -27.85 13.85
N THR A 848 10.60 -26.54 13.63
CA THR A 848 10.32 -25.93 12.34
C THR A 848 11.33 -26.35 11.27
N ARG A 849 12.61 -26.43 11.61
CA ARG A 849 13.64 -26.97 10.71
C ARG A 849 13.32 -28.38 10.27
N THR A 850 13.05 -29.27 11.24
CA THR A 850 12.69 -30.66 10.95
C THR A 850 11.46 -30.76 10.07
N ALA A 851 10.44 -29.95 10.31
CA ALA A 851 9.22 -29.90 9.51
C ALA A 851 9.52 -29.51 8.05
N ILE A 852 10.24 -28.41 7.84
CA ILE A 852 10.62 -27.93 6.49
C ILE A 852 11.47 -29.00 5.78
N GLU A 853 12.49 -29.55 6.43
CA GLU A 853 13.38 -30.55 5.84
C GLU A 853 12.62 -31.82 5.44
N THR A 854 11.70 -32.31 6.28
CA THR A 854 10.85 -33.45 5.99
C THR A 854 9.92 -33.19 4.82
N THR A 855 9.25 -32.03 4.79
CA THR A 855 8.32 -31.66 3.71
C THR A 855 9.04 -31.56 2.37
N ILE A 856 10.17 -30.87 2.31
CA ILE A 856 10.94 -30.71 1.06
C ILE A 856 11.55 -32.03 0.60
N ALA A 857 12.03 -32.87 1.53
CA ALA A 857 12.49 -34.21 1.19
C ALA A 857 11.37 -35.10 0.64
N GLY A 858 10.15 -34.96 1.15
CA GLY A 858 8.94 -35.62 0.63
C GLY A 858 8.68 -35.32 -0.85
N LEU A 859 8.80 -34.06 -1.25
CA LEU A 859 8.63 -33.64 -2.66
C LEU A 859 9.66 -34.29 -3.61
N ALA A 860 10.86 -34.59 -3.12
CA ALA A 860 11.87 -35.32 -3.87
C ALA A 860 11.64 -36.86 -3.86
N ALA A 861 11.09 -37.39 -2.78
CA ALA A 861 10.90 -38.83 -2.57
C ALA A 861 9.74 -39.39 -3.39
N ALA A 862 8.60 -38.73 -3.46
CA ALA A 862 7.37 -39.18 -4.13
C ALA A 862 6.78 -38.10 -5.06
N PRO A 863 6.01 -38.48 -6.10
CA PRO A 863 5.22 -37.54 -6.87
C PRO A 863 4.20 -36.84 -5.96
N VAL A 864 3.98 -35.55 -6.17
CA VAL A 864 2.98 -34.75 -5.45
C VAL A 864 1.56 -35.30 -5.64
N ASP A 865 0.73 -35.20 -4.62
CA ASP A 865 -0.68 -35.58 -4.69
C ASP A 865 -1.43 -34.78 -5.77
N SER A 866 -2.38 -35.45 -6.44
CA SER A 866 -3.12 -34.87 -7.56
C SER A 866 -4.00 -33.68 -7.18
N ASP A 867 -4.55 -33.65 -5.97
CA ASP A 867 -5.35 -32.52 -5.47
C ASP A 867 -4.43 -31.31 -5.16
N ILE A 868 -3.29 -31.53 -4.52
CA ILE A 868 -2.31 -30.47 -4.26
C ILE A 868 -1.83 -29.84 -5.57
N LEU A 869 -1.49 -30.70 -6.56
CA LEU A 869 -1.09 -30.23 -7.88
C LEU A 869 -2.20 -29.40 -8.58
N ALA A 870 -3.46 -29.83 -8.46
CA ALA A 870 -4.59 -29.12 -9.03
C ALA A 870 -4.79 -27.76 -8.36
N ARG A 871 -4.74 -27.70 -7.03
CA ARG A 871 -4.84 -26.50 -6.20
C ARG A 871 -3.72 -25.50 -6.51
N ALA A 872 -2.49 -25.95 -6.61
CA ALA A 872 -1.36 -25.11 -6.98
C ALA A 872 -1.45 -24.55 -8.41
N ARG A 873 -1.94 -25.36 -9.35
CA ARG A 873 -2.03 -24.97 -10.76
C ARG A 873 -3.17 -24.00 -11.06
N ALA A 874 -4.32 -24.12 -10.39
CA ALA A 874 -5.51 -23.37 -10.75
C ALA A 874 -5.31 -21.84 -10.61
N PRO A 875 -4.76 -21.29 -9.53
CA PRO A 875 -4.47 -19.84 -9.44
C PRO A 875 -3.46 -19.34 -10.49
N MET A 876 -2.45 -20.17 -10.83
CA MET A 876 -1.48 -19.82 -11.89
C MET A 876 -2.17 -19.68 -13.26
N ARG A 877 -3.14 -20.56 -13.54
CA ARG A 877 -3.94 -20.49 -14.77
C ARG A 877 -4.71 -19.18 -14.84
N GLU A 878 -5.42 -18.82 -13.77
CA GLU A 878 -6.17 -17.58 -13.70
C GLU A 878 -5.27 -16.34 -13.86
N ARG A 879 -4.09 -16.36 -13.26
CA ARG A 879 -3.11 -15.27 -13.39
C ARG A 879 -2.66 -15.08 -14.85
N ILE A 880 -2.41 -16.17 -15.58
CA ILE A 880 -2.04 -16.13 -16.99
C ILE A 880 -3.21 -15.59 -17.83
N ASP A 881 -4.43 -16.10 -17.60
CA ASP A 881 -5.62 -15.75 -18.38
C ASP A 881 -6.08 -14.31 -18.14
N ASN A 882 -5.83 -13.78 -16.93
CA ASN A 882 -6.24 -12.43 -16.52
C ASN A 882 -5.18 -11.35 -16.78
N LEU A 883 -3.93 -11.71 -17.08
CA LEU A 883 -2.82 -10.75 -17.23
C LEU A 883 -3.17 -9.60 -18.19
N LEU A 884 -3.72 -9.91 -19.36
CA LEU A 884 -3.99 -8.93 -20.41
C LEU A 884 -5.35 -8.20 -20.27
N LYS A 885 -6.05 -8.40 -19.14
CA LYS A 885 -7.26 -7.64 -18.81
C LYS A 885 -6.94 -6.23 -18.26
N THR A 886 -5.67 -5.89 -18.10
CA THR A 886 -5.20 -4.60 -17.56
C THR A 886 -4.11 -3.98 -18.43
N ASN A 887 -3.99 -2.65 -18.41
CA ASN A 887 -2.87 -1.95 -19.05
C ASN A 887 -1.52 -2.34 -18.47
N ALA A 888 -1.45 -2.59 -17.16
CA ALA A 888 -0.23 -3.05 -16.50
C ALA A 888 0.25 -4.40 -17.04
N GLY A 889 -0.66 -5.34 -17.28
CA GLY A 889 -0.34 -6.62 -17.89
C GLY A 889 0.18 -6.49 -19.33
N TRP A 890 -0.48 -5.64 -20.15
CA TRP A 890 0.02 -5.32 -21.48
C TRP A 890 1.40 -4.67 -21.44
N LEU A 891 1.63 -3.74 -20.51
CA LEU A 891 2.93 -3.10 -20.34
C LEU A 891 4.01 -4.14 -20.00
N ALA A 892 3.76 -5.01 -19.02
CA ALA A 892 4.69 -6.07 -18.61
C ALA A 892 5.02 -7.04 -19.75
N LEU A 893 4.06 -7.29 -20.68
CA LEU A 893 4.29 -8.11 -21.85
C LEU A 893 5.08 -7.39 -22.94
N THR A 894 4.79 -6.10 -23.18
CA THR A 894 5.29 -5.37 -24.36
C THR A 894 6.54 -4.52 -24.07
N GLU A 895 6.86 -4.25 -22.81
CA GLU A 895 8.11 -3.61 -22.46
C GLU A 895 9.30 -4.46 -22.94
N ARG A 896 10.23 -3.86 -23.65
CA ARG A 896 11.36 -4.54 -24.30
C ARG A 896 10.96 -5.57 -25.38
N ALA A 897 9.75 -5.54 -25.93
CA ALA A 897 9.31 -6.47 -26.96
C ALA A 897 10.12 -6.34 -28.28
N ALA A 898 10.75 -5.18 -28.53
CA ALA A 898 11.60 -4.96 -29.68
C ALA A 898 13.03 -5.49 -29.47
N SER A 899 13.58 -5.45 -28.24
CA SER A 899 14.91 -5.98 -27.92
C SER A 899 14.89 -7.42 -27.40
N GLN A 900 13.74 -7.89 -26.89
CA GLN A 900 13.54 -9.24 -26.34
C GLN A 900 12.25 -9.87 -26.87
N PRO A 901 12.16 -10.19 -28.17
CA PRO A 901 10.92 -10.69 -28.81
C PRO A 901 10.45 -12.04 -28.27
N GLU A 902 11.34 -12.84 -27.69
CA GLU A 902 11.04 -14.12 -27.04
C GLU A 902 10.08 -13.98 -25.85
N ARG A 903 9.95 -12.78 -25.24
CA ARG A 903 9.00 -12.52 -24.14
C ARG A 903 7.55 -12.77 -24.55
N LEU A 904 7.20 -12.36 -25.77
CA LEU A 904 5.86 -12.57 -26.33
C LEU A 904 5.57 -14.07 -26.51
N GLU A 905 6.50 -14.82 -27.13
CA GLU A 905 6.33 -16.26 -27.30
C GLU A 905 6.25 -16.99 -25.95
N ARG A 906 7.06 -16.58 -24.98
CA ARG A 906 7.07 -17.16 -23.64
C ARG A 906 5.69 -17.03 -22.99
N TYR A 907 5.05 -15.87 -23.08
CA TYR A 907 3.71 -15.65 -22.52
C TYR A 907 2.64 -16.48 -23.25
N PHE A 908 2.57 -16.44 -24.57
CA PHE A 908 1.52 -17.14 -25.31
C PHE A 908 1.60 -18.67 -25.22
N LYS A 909 2.77 -19.20 -24.88
CA LYS A 909 2.96 -20.63 -24.58
C LYS A 909 2.87 -20.97 -23.09
N ALA A 910 2.73 -19.98 -22.20
CA ALA A 910 2.76 -20.20 -20.75
C ALA A 910 1.68 -21.15 -20.29
N ARG A 911 0.44 -20.96 -20.76
CA ARG A 911 -0.71 -21.81 -20.40
C ARG A 911 -0.48 -23.27 -20.83
N GLN A 912 -0.06 -23.48 -22.07
CA GLN A 912 0.23 -24.81 -22.58
C GLN A 912 1.35 -25.49 -21.79
N ARG A 913 2.42 -24.76 -21.46
CA ARG A 913 3.53 -25.28 -20.65
C ARG A 913 3.06 -25.67 -19.25
N LEU A 914 2.29 -24.79 -18.59
CA LEU A 914 1.75 -25.05 -17.26
C LEU A 914 0.87 -26.32 -17.25
N ASP A 915 0.01 -26.49 -18.26
CA ASP A 915 -0.90 -27.63 -18.35
C ASP A 915 -0.17 -28.95 -18.66
N ALA A 916 0.96 -28.89 -19.33
CA ALA A 916 1.76 -30.07 -19.67
C ALA A 916 2.61 -30.62 -18.51
N LEU A 917 2.90 -29.82 -17.48
CA LEU A 917 3.70 -30.26 -16.32
C LEU A 917 2.97 -31.36 -15.52
N THR A 918 3.70 -32.41 -15.16
CA THR A 918 3.17 -33.54 -14.40
C THR A 918 3.77 -33.58 -12.99
N ALA A 919 3.17 -34.35 -12.08
CA ALA A 919 3.73 -34.61 -10.75
C ALA A 919 5.14 -35.21 -10.81
N ALA A 920 5.42 -36.04 -11.81
CA ALA A 920 6.75 -36.62 -12.03
C ALA A 920 7.79 -35.58 -12.45
N ASP A 921 7.39 -34.57 -13.25
CA ASP A 921 8.29 -33.46 -13.62
C ASP A 921 8.66 -32.63 -12.40
N LEU A 922 7.70 -32.31 -11.52
CA LEU A 922 7.96 -31.59 -10.28
C LEU A 922 8.87 -32.40 -9.34
N GLN A 923 8.65 -33.72 -9.21
CA GLN A 923 9.54 -34.58 -8.44
C GLN A 923 10.97 -34.56 -8.99
N ALA A 924 11.12 -34.61 -10.31
CA ALA A 924 12.43 -34.53 -10.95
C ALA A 924 13.13 -33.20 -10.67
N LEU A 925 12.40 -32.07 -10.71
CA LEU A 925 12.92 -30.74 -10.34
C LEU A 925 13.30 -30.69 -8.84
N ALA A 926 12.46 -31.22 -7.96
CA ALA A 926 12.76 -31.28 -6.53
C ALA A 926 14.03 -32.10 -6.25
N ARG A 927 14.19 -33.26 -6.87
CA ARG A 927 15.42 -34.08 -6.78
C ARG A 927 16.65 -33.35 -7.29
N ARG A 928 16.50 -32.59 -8.36
CA ARG A 928 17.61 -31.87 -8.98
C ARG A 928 18.09 -30.69 -8.17
N TYR A 929 17.17 -29.92 -7.59
CA TYR A 929 17.48 -28.61 -7.03
C TYR A 929 17.31 -28.53 -5.51
N LEU A 930 16.45 -29.34 -4.88
CA LEU A 930 16.08 -29.19 -3.49
C LEU A 930 16.72 -30.26 -2.56
N ALA A 931 17.86 -30.83 -2.97
CA ALA A 931 18.59 -31.76 -2.10
C ALA A 931 18.99 -31.06 -0.79
N PRO A 932 18.76 -31.67 0.39
CA PRO A 932 18.98 -31.04 1.70
C PRO A 932 20.39 -30.49 1.90
N ASP A 933 21.40 -31.23 1.43
CA ASP A 933 22.83 -30.90 1.54
C ASP A 933 23.25 -29.73 0.63
N GLN A 934 22.40 -29.30 -0.30
CA GLN A 934 22.66 -28.19 -1.21
C GLN A 934 22.13 -26.86 -0.69
N ALA A 935 21.38 -26.84 0.39
CA ALA A 935 20.83 -25.62 0.96
C ALA A 935 21.86 -24.80 1.74
N VAL A 936 21.74 -23.48 1.64
CA VAL A 936 22.20 -22.56 2.68
C VAL A 936 21.05 -22.37 3.67
N VAL A 937 21.27 -22.68 4.93
CA VAL A 937 20.27 -22.51 5.99
C VAL A 937 20.64 -21.25 6.80
N ALA A 938 19.99 -20.15 6.53
CA ALA A 938 20.15 -18.92 7.29
C ALA A 938 19.23 -18.96 8.52
N LEU A 939 19.83 -19.04 9.70
CA LEU A 939 19.14 -18.98 10.97
C LEU A 939 19.34 -17.61 11.60
N VAL A 940 18.29 -16.83 11.68
CA VAL A 940 18.33 -15.47 12.26
C VAL A 940 17.93 -15.59 13.72
N LEU A 941 18.83 -15.18 14.62
CA LEU A 941 18.65 -15.28 16.06
C LEU A 941 18.97 -13.94 16.75
N PRO A 942 18.38 -13.65 17.92
CA PRO A 942 18.73 -12.46 18.69
C PRO A 942 20.20 -12.52 19.17
N GLU A 943 20.79 -11.35 19.39
CA GLU A 943 22.13 -11.24 20.01
C GLU A 943 22.11 -11.96 21.36
N GLY A 944 23.09 -12.83 21.60
CA GLY A 944 23.21 -13.61 22.85
C GLY A 944 22.46 -14.94 22.91
N ALA A 945 21.55 -15.21 21.97
CA ALA A 945 20.96 -16.56 21.91
C ALA A 945 22.00 -17.61 21.50
N PRO A 946 22.01 -18.83 22.11
CA PRO A 946 22.94 -19.88 21.72
C PRO A 946 22.68 -20.27 20.25
N ALA A 947 23.76 -20.51 19.50
CA ALA A 947 23.61 -21.13 18.19
C ALA A 947 23.25 -22.62 18.43
N PRO A 948 22.29 -23.18 17.68
CA PRO A 948 22.05 -24.63 17.76
C PRO A 948 23.30 -25.38 17.27
N ASP A 949 23.51 -26.57 17.80
CA ASP A 949 24.52 -27.49 17.31
C ASP A 949 24.29 -27.76 15.81
N LYS A 950 25.39 -28.01 15.07
CA LYS A 950 25.36 -28.18 13.59
C LYS A 950 24.53 -29.35 13.18
#